data_dfd1f6ea75d1aa86bbe9ec719c8b0849
#
_entry.id   dfd1f6ea75d1aa86bbe9ec719c8b0849
#
_cell.length_a   1.000
_cell.length_b   1.000
_cell.length_c   1.000
_cell.angle_alpha   90.00
_cell.angle_beta   90.00
_cell.angle_gamma   90.00
#
_symmetry.space_group_name_H-M   'P 1'
#
loop_
_entity.id
_entity.type
_entity.pdbx_description
1 polymer ?
#
loop_
_entity_poly.entity_id
_entity_poly.type
_entity_poly.pdbx_seq_one_letter_code
_entity_poly.pdbx_strand_id
1 'polypeptide(L)'
;MADYKLITTDGRTIDVNGAWGFPVGRGSVALFAEYRDRNPTNRAGADPEDQLTAGDADIVDDNGNIITKNNAVPMPNYHWGDGASKDLMTFLNAKFPLGTSGNSALYAFGGYSHRRGTGFGYYRQAVSERNWTQIYPMGFLPEFHPKVEDASAAGGVRGIAAKWRYDVGGTFGYNSFVYNLENTLNTSLGPCLDTPCAPGADGILGTADDPGIPNQTSFNAGTLKLWEAIASADLSREFDVGLASPLTVAIGAALRRENYQIIAGDSASYLQGYHPDPYGDIAPAGSQVFPGLRPQDEADAHRNNVATYLELESTIAPKLLANVAGRFEHYSDFGSKMTGKLALRFQPTSRWTLRSAVSTGFRAPSLNQTYYSQVATNFQADPVTGKAVPFDVGIFPVGAPEARALGARPLKPETSVNLSAGLAFSPISALTFTADYYWIKLDDRIMLTTSFGTDSVQRILESIGSRAQAAQYMTNGINTRTQGLDVTGNYRFDLGRGMMSLYGTFNWTETRIASLSPLPPELQGTGVTALFDPYYEGGLNALTKERPRWRTTLSAQYDVRAWSLLARGSSYGEYTSSLYGYAEESAQTYPSKTIFDVEAGYTFRSMKVALGARNLFDTYPGYMKPDNSFFIFPYPSASPFGFNGRYVYTRVEVGLRR
;
A
#
# COMPACT_ATOMS: atom_id res chain seq x y z
N MET A 1 31.55 -17.92 -3.93
CA MET A 1 30.39 -17.12 -4.36
C MET A 1 30.83 -16.36 -5.60
N ALA A 2 30.22 -16.67 -6.74
CA ALA A 2 30.53 -15.96 -7.98
C ALA A 2 29.88 -14.57 -7.92
N ASP A 3 30.66 -13.52 -8.12
CA ASP A 3 30.19 -12.14 -8.25
C ASP A 3 29.38 -12.03 -9.55
N TYR A 4 28.07 -12.22 -9.46
CA TYR A 4 27.16 -11.94 -10.57
C TYR A 4 26.93 -10.42 -10.65
N LYS A 5 27.79 -9.74 -11.38
CA LYS A 5 27.57 -8.35 -11.78
C LYS A 5 26.59 -8.35 -12.94
N LEU A 6 25.31 -8.51 -12.65
CA LEU A 6 24.21 -8.36 -13.61
C LEU A 6 24.08 -6.89 -13.99
N ILE A 7 24.62 -6.48 -15.13
CA ILE A 7 24.21 -5.24 -15.79
C ILE A 7 22.88 -5.54 -16.46
N THR A 8 21.79 -5.36 -15.74
CA THR A 8 20.45 -5.50 -16.31
C THR A 8 20.00 -4.18 -16.91
N THR A 9 19.48 -4.23 -18.14
CA THR A 9 18.86 -3.09 -18.84
C THR A 9 17.34 -3.20 -18.83
N ASP A 10 16.77 -3.66 -17.72
CA ASP A 10 15.34 -3.82 -17.49
C ASP A 10 14.69 -2.56 -16.91
N GLY A 11 13.38 -2.56 -16.67
CA GLY A 11 12.66 -1.46 -16.03
C GLY A 11 12.53 -0.19 -16.91
N ARG A 12 12.63 -0.34 -18.26
CA ARG A 12 12.41 0.81 -19.16
C ARG A 12 11.10 1.50 -18.82
N THR A 13 11.16 2.82 -18.62
CA THR A 13 9.99 3.65 -18.33
C THR A 13 9.87 4.76 -19.35
N ILE A 14 8.68 4.95 -19.91
CA ILE A 14 8.28 6.10 -20.71
C ILE A 14 7.21 6.84 -19.93
N ASP A 15 7.41 8.12 -19.70
CA ASP A 15 6.47 9.01 -19.03
C ASP A 15 6.27 10.25 -19.90
N VAL A 16 5.02 10.51 -20.29
CA VAL A 16 4.63 11.66 -21.08
C VAL A 16 3.50 12.36 -20.35
N ASN A 17 3.72 13.61 -19.99
CA ASN A 17 2.70 14.41 -19.31
C ASN A 17 2.58 15.81 -19.90
N GLY A 18 1.43 16.43 -19.68
CA GLY A 18 1.16 17.77 -20.12
C GLY A 18 0.11 18.47 -19.28
N ALA A 19 0.28 19.77 -19.12
CA ALA A 19 -0.67 20.64 -18.47
C ALA A 19 -1.05 21.78 -19.40
N TRP A 20 -2.34 22.09 -19.49
CA TRP A 20 -2.86 23.17 -20.30
C TRP A 20 -3.90 23.97 -19.53
N GLY A 21 -3.66 25.28 -19.42
CA GLY A 21 -4.56 26.23 -18.76
C GLY A 21 -5.06 27.30 -19.73
N PHE A 22 -6.34 27.58 -19.68
CA PHE A 22 -6.95 28.60 -20.54
C PHE A 22 -8.07 29.36 -19.82
N PRO A 23 -8.28 30.65 -20.17
CA PRO A 23 -9.40 31.42 -19.65
C PRO A 23 -10.72 30.97 -20.29
N VAL A 24 -11.79 30.98 -19.52
CA VAL A 24 -13.16 30.74 -19.99
C VAL A 24 -14.04 31.85 -19.42
N GLY A 25 -14.36 32.84 -20.24
CA GLY A 25 -15.00 34.08 -19.79
C GLY A 25 -14.16 34.77 -18.70
N ARG A 26 -14.70 34.93 -17.50
CA ARG A 26 -13.99 35.49 -16.34
C ARG A 26 -13.29 34.41 -15.47
N GLY A 27 -13.48 33.17 -15.81
CA GLY A 27 -12.91 32.04 -15.10
C GLY A 27 -11.67 31.46 -15.77
N SER A 28 -11.17 30.37 -15.22
CA SER A 28 -10.04 29.61 -15.73
C SER A 28 -10.30 28.11 -15.62
N VAL A 29 -9.79 27.36 -16.58
CA VAL A 29 -9.76 25.90 -16.58
C VAL A 29 -8.33 25.46 -16.82
N ALA A 30 -7.87 24.47 -16.05
CA ALA A 30 -6.61 23.78 -16.25
C ALA A 30 -6.88 22.29 -16.41
N LEU A 31 -6.23 21.69 -17.39
CA LEU A 31 -6.25 20.26 -17.67
C LEU A 31 -4.85 19.70 -17.51
N PHE A 32 -4.74 18.52 -16.95
CA PHE A 32 -3.51 17.75 -16.86
C PHE A 32 -3.79 16.33 -17.36
N ALA A 33 -2.82 15.76 -18.10
CA ALA A 33 -2.82 14.36 -18.49
C ALA A 33 -1.41 13.80 -18.41
N GLU A 34 -1.31 12.53 -17.97
CA GLU A 34 -0.07 11.77 -17.91
C GLU A 34 -0.33 10.35 -18.40
N TYR A 35 0.59 9.86 -19.23
CA TYR A 35 0.68 8.45 -19.59
C TYR A 35 2.06 7.92 -19.22
N ARG A 36 2.09 6.81 -18.49
CA ARG A 36 3.32 6.13 -18.11
C ARG A 36 3.25 4.65 -18.49
N ASP A 37 4.33 4.16 -19.10
CA ASP A 37 4.53 2.76 -19.44
C ASP A 37 5.87 2.31 -18.85
N ARG A 38 5.83 1.38 -17.90
CA ARG A 38 6.99 0.83 -17.20
C ARG A 38 7.07 -0.68 -17.38
N ASN A 39 8.20 -1.14 -17.88
CA ASN A 39 8.55 -2.56 -17.93
C ASN A 39 8.93 -3.08 -16.53
N PRO A 40 8.81 -4.40 -16.27
CA PRO A 40 9.23 -4.98 -15.01
C PRO A 40 10.74 -4.95 -14.84
N THR A 41 11.19 -5.05 -13.59
CA THR A 41 12.59 -5.32 -13.24
C THR A 41 12.69 -6.69 -12.59
N ASN A 42 13.77 -7.44 -12.84
CA ASN A 42 13.98 -8.74 -12.19
C ASN A 42 15.38 -8.84 -11.58
N ARG A 43 15.44 -9.23 -10.32
CA ARG A 43 16.66 -9.46 -9.53
C ARG A 43 16.67 -10.87 -8.92
N ALA A 44 15.76 -11.76 -9.35
CA ALA A 44 15.77 -13.15 -8.91
C ALA A 44 17.07 -13.84 -9.33
N GLY A 45 17.57 -14.72 -8.47
CA GLY A 45 18.62 -15.68 -8.80
C GLY A 45 18.07 -16.86 -9.59
N ALA A 46 18.95 -17.74 -10.05
CA ALA A 46 18.57 -19.03 -10.60
C ALA A 46 18.02 -19.91 -9.47
N ASP A 47 16.98 -20.65 -9.76
CA ASP A 47 16.44 -21.65 -8.84
C ASP A 47 17.44 -22.81 -8.71
N PRO A 48 17.90 -23.17 -7.51
CA PRO A 48 18.84 -24.26 -7.29
C PRO A 48 18.21 -25.66 -7.41
N GLU A 49 16.86 -25.73 -7.34
CA GLU A 49 16.14 -26.99 -7.37
C GLU A 49 16.04 -27.57 -8.77
N ASP A 50 15.91 -28.88 -8.88
CA ASP A 50 15.66 -29.58 -10.13
C ASP A 50 14.28 -29.20 -10.68
N GLN A 51 14.22 -28.69 -11.91
CA GLN A 51 13.00 -28.08 -12.44
C GLN A 51 12.03 -29.10 -13.07
N LEU A 52 12.51 -30.25 -13.54
CA LEU A 52 11.77 -31.20 -14.37
C LEU A 52 11.64 -32.60 -13.76
N THR A 53 12.00 -32.77 -12.48
CA THR A 53 11.85 -34.04 -11.79
C THR A 53 11.30 -33.84 -10.38
N ALA A 54 10.41 -34.74 -9.94
CA ALA A 54 10.01 -34.89 -8.53
C ALA A 54 10.71 -36.14 -7.97
N GLY A 55 11.77 -35.90 -7.22
CA GLY A 55 12.57 -37.04 -6.75
C GLY A 55 13.17 -37.83 -7.91
N ASP A 56 12.83 -39.11 -8.02
CA ASP A 56 13.35 -40.02 -9.05
C ASP A 56 12.47 -40.13 -10.32
N ALA A 57 11.42 -39.35 -10.45
CA ALA A 57 10.52 -39.39 -11.59
C ALA A 57 11.04 -38.53 -12.74
N ASP A 58 11.40 -39.15 -13.86
CA ASP A 58 11.77 -38.44 -15.08
C ASP A 58 10.53 -37.96 -15.82
N ILE A 59 10.56 -36.73 -16.31
CA ILE A 59 9.56 -36.23 -17.27
C ILE A 59 10.00 -36.61 -18.67
N VAL A 60 9.10 -37.24 -19.39
CA VAL A 60 9.32 -37.64 -20.79
C VAL A 60 8.47 -36.83 -21.75
N ASP A 61 8.99 -36.52 -22.94
CA ASP A 61 8.23 -35.91 -24.03
C ASP A 61 7.23 -36.93 -24.65
N ASP A 62 6.41 -36.44 -25.58
CA ASP A 62 5.42 -37.28 -26.29
C ASP A 62 6.03 -38.48 -27.07
N ASN A 63 7.34 -38.48 -27.26
CA ASN A 63 8.09 -39.55 -27.94
C ASN A 63 8.77 -40.51 -26.95
N GLY A 64 8.62 -40.27 -25.63
CA GLY A 64 9.25 -41.08 -24.59
C GLY A 64 10.70 -40.69 -24.27
N ASN A 65 11.21 -39.57 -24.79
CA ASN A 65 12.55 -39.09 -24.45
C ASN A 65 12.54 -38.39 -23.10
N ILE A 66 13.55 -38.68 -22.28
CA ILE A 66 13.72 -37.99 -20.99
C ILE A 66 14.10 -36.53 -21.24
N ILE A 67 13.31 -35.60 -20.74
CA ILE A 67 13.66 -34.19 -20.72
C ILE A 67 14.72 -34.02 -19.63
N THR A 68 15.90 -33.58 -20.02
CA THR A 68 17.01 -33.40 -19.08
C THR A 68 16.70 -32.28 -18.06
N LYS A 69 17.08 -32.52 -16.81
CA LYS A 69 16.93 -31.55 -15.70
C LYS A 69 17.49 -30.18 -16.07
N ASN A 70 16.77 -29.15 -15.75
CA ASN A 70 17.18 -27.72 -15.86
C ASN A 70 17.51 -27.20 -17.26
N ASN A 71 17.41 -28.02 -18.31
CA ASN A 71 17.85 -27.59 -19.65
C ASN A 71 16.77 -26.85 -20.46
N ALA A 72 15.50 -26.98 -20.08
CA ALA A 72 14.40 -26.44 -20.85
C ALA A 72 13.72 -25.22 -20.18
N VAL A 73 13.90 -25.04 -18.88
CA VAL A 73 13.33 -23.91 -18.13
C VAL A 73 14.30 -22.72 -18.14
N PRO A 74 13.92 -21.58 -18.77
CA PRO A 74 14.75 -20.38 -18.76
C PRO A 74 14.97 -19.85 -17.34
N MET A 75 16.22 -19.54 -16.99
CA MET A 75 16.58 -18.95 -15.70
C MET A 75 16.86 -17.45 -15.82
N PRO A 76 16.49 -16.64 -14.82
CA PRO A 76 15.71 -17.01 -13.65
C PRO A 76 14.24 -17.27 -13.99
N ASN A 77 13.67 -18.35 -13.46
CA ASN A 77 12.26 -18.72 -13.64
C ASN A 77 11.32 -18.01 -12.63
N TYR A 78 11.88 -17.37 -11.63
CA TYR A 78 11.19 -16.49 -10.68
C TYR A 78 11.31 -15.02 -11.09
N HIS A 79 10.45 -14.21 -10.52
CA HIS A 79 10.51 -12.75 -10.64
C HIS A 79 10.65 -12.11 -9.25
N TRP A 80 11.67 -11.26 -9.08
CA TRP A 80 11.92 -10.49 -7.87
C TRP A 80 12.32 -9.06 -8.22
N GLY A 81 11.36 -8.15 -8.16
CA GLY A 81 11.53 -6.77 -8.59
C GLY A 81 10.21 -6.05 -8.74
N ASP A 82 10.25 -4.89 -9.37
CA ASP A 82 9.03 -4.14 -9.68
C ASP A 82 8.25 -4.83 -10.81
N GLY A 83 6.94 -4.90 -10.66
CA GLY A 83 6.04 -5.33 -11.73
C GLY A 83 5.94 -4.30 -12.86
N ALA A 84 5.42 -4.71 -14.02
CA ALA A 84 5.10 -3.77 -15.09
C ALA A 84 3.86 -2.93 -14.73
N SER A 85 3.75 -1.72 -15.31
CA SER A 85 2.53 -0.93 -15.23
C SER A 85 2.31 -0.04 -16.45
N LYS A 86 1.03 0.11 -16.83
CA LYS A 86 0.56 1.13 -17.78
C LYS A 86 -0.46 1.99 -17.07
N ASP A 87 -0.16 3.27 -16.94
CA ASP A 87 -0.95 4.23 -16.18
C ASP A 87 -1.44 5.34 -17.10
N LEU A 88 -2.72 5.68 -17.03
CA LEU A 88 -3.29 6.90 -17.58
C LEU A 88 -3.87 7.71 -16.42
N MET A 89 -3.46 8.97 -16.28
CA MET A 89 -3.96 9.89 -15.27
C MET A 89 -4.43 11.16 -15.94
N THR A 90 -5.59 11.68 -15.52
CA THR A 90 -6.13 12.96 -15.98
C THR A 90 -6.62 13.76 -14.80
N PHE A 91 -6.50 15.08 -14.87
CA PHE A 91 -6.99 15.97 -13.84
C PHE A 91 -7.50 17.27 -14.44
N LEU A 92 -8.63 17.74 -13.91
CA LEU A 92 -9.26 19.02 -14.27
C LEU A 92 -9.31 19.91 -13.04
N ASN A 93 -9.04 21.20 -13.22
CA ASN A 93 -9.28 22.23 -12.22
C ASN A 93 -9.96 23.44 -12.88
N ALA A 94 -11.06 23.91 -12.33
CA ALA A 94 -11.83 25.02 -12.85
C ALA A 94 -12.22 25.99 -11.73
N LYS A 95 -12.19 27.29 -12.03
CA LYS A 95 -12.62 28.35 -11.12
C LYS A 95 -13.32 29.44 -11.91
N PHE A 96 -14.54 29.81 -11.48
CA PHE A 96 -15.37 30.82 -12.10
C PHE A 96 -15.81 31.86 -11.07
N PRO A 97 -15.33 33.11 -11.13
CA PRO A 97 -15.83 34.21 -10.28
C PRO A 97 -17.33 34.42 -10.47
N LEU A 98 -18.05 34.55 -9.37
CA LEU A 98 -19.49 34.80 -9.35
C LEU A 98 -19.76 36.28 -9.08
N GLY A 99 -20.81 36.82 -9.73
CA GLY A 99 -21.19 38.22 -9.60
C GLY A 99 -20.16 39.20 -10.19
N THR A 100 -20.44 40.49 -10.13
CA THR A 100 -19.55 41.55 -10.66
C THR A 100 -18.38 41.88 -9.73
N SER A 101 -18.56 41.70 -8.41
CA SER A 101 -17.57 42.01 -7.38
C SER A 101 -16.42 40.98 -7.31
N GLY A 102 -16.62 39.75 -7.84
CA GLY A 102 -15.64 38.68 -7.75
C GLY A 102 -15.38 38.13 -6.33
N ASN A 103 -16.19 38.54 -5.35
CA ASN A 103 -16.05 38.14 -3.95
C ASN A 103 -16.42 36.66 -3.70
N SER A 104 -17.01 36.01 -4.69
CA SER A 104 -17.39 34.60 -4.63
C SER A 104 -16.94 33.89 -5.90
N ALA A 105 -16.68 32.61 -5.80
CA ALA A 105 -16.30 31.77 -6.94
C ALA A 105 -16.90 30.37 -6.83
N LEU A 106 -17.40 29.89 -7.95
CA LEU A 106 -17.62 28.47 -8.20
C LEU A 106 -16.25 27.83 -8.46
N TYR A 107 -16.00 26.68 -7.85
CA TYR A 107 -14.83 25.87 -8.16
C TYR A 107 -15.24 24.41 -8.41
N ALA A 108 -14.48 23.76 -9.27
CA ALA A 108 -14.60 22.33 -9.49
C ALA A 108 -13.22 21.77 -9.83
N PHE A 109 -12.89 20.60 -9.27
CA PHE A 109 -11.72 19.85 -9.67
C PHE A 109 -11.99 18.37 -9.50
N GLY A 110 -11.25 17.57 -10.27
CA GLY A 110 -11.38 16.12 -10.21
C GLY A 110 -10.43 15.45 -11.16
N GLY A 111 -10.25 14.17 -10.96
CA GLY A 111 -9.35 13.35 -11.75
C GLY A 111 -9.89 11.95 -11.96
N TYR A 112 -9.32 11.32 -12.97
CA TYR A 112 -9.50 9.90 -13.26
C TYR A 112 -8.15 9.28 -13.52
N SER A 113 -7.91 8.12 -12.92
CA SER A 113 -6.76 7.30 -13.24
C SER A 113 -7.18 5.87 -13.57
N HIS A 114 -6.43 5.29 -14.50
CA HIS A 114 -6.56 3.89 -14.90
C HIS A 114 -5.19 3.27 -14.96
N ARG A 115 -5.00 2.19 -14.21
CA ARG A 115 -3.77 1.39 -14.18
C ARG A 115 -4.04 -0.04 -14.57
N ARG A 116 -3.18 -0.59 -15.41
CA ARG A 116 -2.99 -2.03 -15.61
C ARG A 116 -1.61 -2.39 -15.11
N GLY A 117 -1.56 -3.27 -14.13
CA GLY A 117 -0.31 -3.79 -13.59
C GLY A 117 -0.01 -5.19 -14.10
N THR A 118 1.22 -5.64 -13.93
CA THR A 118 1.61 -7.06 -13.98
C THR A 118 2.52 -7.32 -12.79
N GLY A 119 2.10 -8.23 -11.92
CA GLY A 119 2.87 -8.77 -10.82
C GLY A 119 3.04 -10.27 -11.02
N PHE A 120 3.87 -10.90 -10.20
CA PHE A 120 4.22 -12.31 -10.38
C PHE A 120 4.10 -13.04 -9.06
N GLY A 121 3.68 -14.32 -9.13
CA GLY A 121 3.68 -15.22 -7.99
C GLY A 121 4.98 -16.01 -7.87
N TYR A 122 4.90 -17.13 -7.17
CA TYR A 122 5.96 -18.13 -7.13
C TYR A 122 5.87 -19.05 -8.34
N TYR A 123 7.01 -19.43 -8.90
CA TYR A 123 7.07 -20.40 -10.00
C TYR A 123 6.53 -21.76 -9.53
N ARG A 124 5.74 -22.41 -10.37
CA ARG A 124 5.28 -23.78 -10.19
C ARG A 124 6.10 -24.68 -11.09
N GLN A 125 6.89 -25.55 -10.50
CA GLN A 125 7.68 -26.52 -11.24
C GLN A 125 6.77 -27.47 -12.02
N ALA A 126 7.29 -28.07 -13.10
CA ALA A 126 6.53 -28.98 -13.92
C ALA A 126 5.91 -30.13 -13.12
N VAL A 127 6.65 -30.63 -12.14
CA VAL A 127 6.27 -31.76 -11.27
C VAL A 127 5.61 -31.33 -9.95
N SER A 128 5.22 -30.06 -9.82
CA SER A 128 4.49 -29.61 -8.65
C SER A 128 3.10 -30.25 -8.59
N GLU A 129 2.64 -30.58 -7.38
CA GLU A 129 1.25 -30.98 -7.11
C GLU A 129 0.24 -29.91 -7.52
N ARG A 130 0.73 -28.71 -7.82
CA ARG A 130 -0.07 -27.55 -8.25
C ARG A 130 -0.04 -27.33 -9.75
N ASN A 131 0.49 -28.26 -10.54
CA ASN A 131 0.61 -28.14 -12.00
C ASN A 131 0.03 -29.35 -12.71
N TRP A 132 -0.43 -29.12 -13.93
CA TRP A 132 -0.76 -30.15 -14.91
C TRP A 132 0.19 -30.01 -16.08
N THR A 133 1.05 -31.02 -16.28
CA THR A 133 2.04 -31.02 -17.39
C THR A 133 1.39 -31.00 -18.77
N GLN A 134 0.13 -31.43 -18.89
CA GLN A 134 -0.67 -31.31 -20.11
C GLN A 134 -0.98 -29.85 -20.46
N ILE A 135 -1.05 -28.95 -19.47
CA ILE A 135 -1.27 -27.50 -19.66
C ILE A 135 0.08 -26.76 -19.67
N TYR A 136 0.93 -27.04 -18.68
CA TYR A 136 2.24 -26.39 -18.51
C TYR A 136 3.35 -27.44 -18.38
N PRO A 137 3.89 -27.95 -19.51
CA PRO A 137 4.88 -29.05 -19.51
C PRO A 137 6.18 -28.70 -18.78
N MET A 138 6.51 -27.41 -18.76
CA MET A 138 7.73 -26.88 -18.12
C MET A 138 7.50 -26.24 -16.76
N GLY A 139 6.24 -26.28 -16.28
CA GLY A 139 5.84 -25.43 -15.16
C GLY A 139 5.44 -24.03 -15.62
N PHE A 140 5.11 -23.16 -14.68
CA PHE A 140 4.63 -21.80 -14.99
C PHE A 140 4.90 -20.82 -13.84
N LEU A 141 5.04 -19.55 -14.21
CA LEU A 141 5.05 -18.42 -13.27
C LEU A 141 3.68 -17.74 -13.32
N PRO A 142 2.81 -17.90 -12.32
CA PRO A 142 1.49 -17.30 -12.36
C PRO A 142 1.58 -15.77 -12.23
N GLU A 143 0.73 -15.07 -12.97
CA GLU A 143 0.77 -13.63 -13.12
C GLU A 143 -0.49 -12.95 -12.56
N PHE A 144 -0.28 -11.85 -11.83
CA PHE A 144 -1.31 -10.88 -11.48
C PHE A 144 -1.42 -9.80 -12.54
N HIS A 145 -2.60 -9.57 -13.08
CA HIS A 145 -2.91 -8.46 -13.97
C HIS A 145 -3.97 -7.53 -13.37
N PRO A 146 -3.69 -6.85 -12.25
CA PRO A 146 -4.67 -6.00 -11.61
C PRO A 146 -5.06 -4.83 -12.52
N LYS A 147 -6.38 -4.56 -12.57
CA LYS A 147 -6.93 -3.36 -13.14
C LYS A 147 -7.40 -2.45 -12.00
N VAL A 148 -6.81 -1.25 -11.90
CA VAL A 148 -7.16 -0.28 -10.87
C VAL A 148 -7.75 0.95 -11.53
N GLU A 149 -8.91 1.38 -11.05
CA GLU A 149 -9.58 2.61 -11.48
C GLU A 149 -9.84 3.49 -10.27
N ASP A 150 -9.41 4.76 -10.37
CA ASP A 150 -9.71 5.79 -9.39
C ASP A 150 -10.42 6.94 -10.07
N ALA A 151 -11.47 7.46 -9.43
CA ALA A 151 -12.13 8.68 -9.86
C ALA A 151 -12.36 9.58 -8.65
N SER A 152 -12.16 10.88 -8.83
CA SER A 152 -12.48 11.87 -7.81
C SER A 152 -13.09 13.12 -8.42
N ALA A 153 -14.02 13.73 -7.70
CA ALA A 153 -14.62 15.00 -8.07
C ALA A 153 -14.87 15.83 -6.80
N ALA A 154 -14.60 17.12 -6.89
CA ALA A 154 -14.94 18.09 -5.87
C ALA A 154 -15.51 19.34 -6.53
N GLY A 155 -16.49 19.94 -5.92
CA GLY A 155 -17.06 21.20 -6.41
C GLY A 155 -17.81 21.95 -5.33
N GLY A 156 -17.84 23.26 -5.44
CA GLY A 156 -18.48 24.08 -4.45
C GLY A 156 -18.46 25.57 -4.79
N VAL A 157 -19.03 26.32 -3.89
CA VAL A 157 -19.02 27.79 -3.93
C VAL A 157 -18.34 28.32 -2.69
N ARG A 158 -17.33 29.16 -2.89
CA ARG A 158 -16.62 29.84 -1.80
C ARG A 158 -16.58 31.33 -2.02
N GLY A 159 -16.56 32.08 -0.93
CA GLY A 159 -16.53 33.52 -1.03
C GLY A 159 -16.57 34.23 0.30
N ILE A 160 -16.89 35.54 0.21
CA ILE A 160 -17.10 36.42 1.35
C ILE A 160 -18.45 37.10 1.22
N ALA A 161 -19.31 36.95 2.23
CA ALA A 161 -20.60 37.63 2.34
C ALA A 161 -20.80 38.14 3.77
N ALA A 162 -21.18 39.40 3.96
CA ALA A 162 -21.41 40.01 5.27
C ALA A 162 -20.24 39.79 6.27
N LYS A 163 -19.00 39.88 5.80
CA LYS A 163 -17.74 39.62 6.52
C LYS A 163 -17.49 38.15 6.92
N TRP A 164 -18.40 37.24 6.57
CA TRP A 164 -18.16 35.81 6.69
C TRP A 164 -17.46 35.29 5.45
N ARG A 165 -16.38 34.56 5.63
CA ARG A 165 -15.84 33.66 4.60
C ARG A 165 -16.64 32.38 4.65
N TYR A 166 -17.08 31.88 3.52
CA TYR A 166 -17.80 30.64 3.40
C TYR A 166 -17.22 29.74 2.32
N ASP A 167 -17.31 28.45 2.54
CA ASP A 167 -17.08 27.40 1.55
C ASP A 167 -18.15 26.33 1.72
N VAL A 168 -18.95 26.09 0.68
CA VAL A 168 -20.00 25.06 0.68
C VAL A 168 -19.78 24.21 -0.55
N GLY A 169 -19.56 22.94 -0.35
CA GLY A 169 -19.21 22.04 -1.44
C GLY A 169 -19.43 20.58 -1.14
N GLY A 170 -19.06 19.77 -2.11
CA GLY A 170 -19.07 18.33 -1.98
C GLY A 170 -17.90 17.69 -2.68
N THR A 171 -17.53 16.50 -2.21
CA THR A 171 -16.51 15.65 -2.80
C THR A 171 -17.06 14.26 -3.02
N PHE A 172 -16.58 13.60 -4.07
CA PHE A 172 -16.84 12.20 -4.36
C PHE A 172 -15.51 11.52 -4.70
N GLY A 173 -15.28 10.35 -4.14
CA GLY A 173 -14.16 9.48 -4.43
C GLY A 173 -14.63 8.07 -4.76
N TYR A 174 -13.99 7.42 -5.71
CA TYR A 174 -14.26 6.05 -6.13
C TYR A 174 -12.94 5.34 -6.40
N ASN A 175 -12.83 4.09 -5.95
CA ASN A 175 -11.76 3.17 -6.28
C ASN A 175 -12.34 1.80 -6.63
N SER A 176 -11.77 1.15 -7.63
CA SER A 176 -12.05 -0.23 -8.01
C SER A 176 -10.73 -0.96 -8.25
N PHE A 177 -10.59 -2.13 -7.66
CA PHE A 177 -9.46 -3.04 -7.84
C PHE A 177 -9.99 -4.39 -8.31
N VAL A 178 -9.70 -4.75 -9.57
CA VAL A 178 -10.09 -6.03 -10.19
C VAL A 178 -8.88 -6.95 -10.18
N TYR A 179 -9.03 -8.14 -9.61
CA TYR A 179 -8.03 -9.20 -9.60
C TYR A 179 -8.14 -10.04 -10.89
N ASN A 180 -7.39 -9.70 -11.93
CA ASN A 180 -7.25 -10.58 -13.08
C ASN A 180 -5.97 -11.38 -12.93
N LEU A 181 -6.02 -12.65 -13.30
CA LEU A 181 -4.89 -13.57 -13.26
C LEU A 181 -4.68 -14.14 -14.66
N GLU A 182 -3.43 -14.34 -15.03
CA GLU A 182 -3.03 -14.96 -16.29
C GLU A 182 -1.92 -15.96 -16.02
N ASN A 183 -1.66 -16.81 -17.00
CA ASN A 183 -0.62 -17.85 -16.93
C ASN A 183 -0.73 -18.69 -15.64
N THR A 184 -1.93 -19.16 -15.32
CA THR A 184 -2.24 -19.91 -14.09
C THR A 184 -3.29 -21.00 -14.38
N LEU A 185 -3.66 -21.76 -13.37
CA LEU A 185 -4.70 -22.78 -13.44
C LEU A 185 -5.30 -23.07 -12.07
N ASN A 186 -6.43 -23.78 -12.03
CA ASN A 186 -6.99 -24.37 -10.82
C ASN A 186 -6.73 -25.88 -10.87
N THR A 187 -5.82 -26.38 -10.04
CA THR A 187 -5.39 -27.79 -10.08
C THR A 187 -6.56 -28.76 -9.89
N SER A 188 -7.51 -28.42 -9.03
CA SER A 188 -8.67 -29.28 -8.71
C SER A 188 -9.69 -29.44 -9.83
N LEU A 189 -9.59 -28.64 -10.91
CA LEU A 189 -10.40 -28.80 -12.11
C LEU A 189 -9.79 -29.76 -13.13
N GLY A 190 -8.57 -30.26 -12.87
CA GLY A 190 -7.88 -31.20 -13.75
C GLY A 190 -7.21 -30.56 -14.97
N PRO A 191 -6.66 -31.37 -15.88
CA PRO A 191 -5.88 -30.90 -17.05
C PRO A 191 -6.72 -30.45 -18.26
N CYS A 192 -8.07 -30.52 -18.22
CA CYS A 192 -8.92 -30.31 -19.39
C CYS A 192 -9.36 -28.84 -19.49
N LEU A 193 -9.06 -28.19 -20.63
CA LEU A 193 -9.38 -26.77 -20.84
C LEU A 193 -10.74 -26.54 -21.55
N ASP A 194 -11.21 -27.52 -22.34
CA ASP A 194 -12.42 -27.34 -23.16
C ASP A 194 -13.67 -28.02 -22.57
N THR A 195 -13.47 -29.04 -21.75
CA THR A 195 -14.52 -29.87 -21.14
C THR A 195 -14.18 -30.14 -19.66
N PRO A 196 -15.15 -30.45 -18.77
CA PRO A 196 -14.84 -30.98 -17.44
C PRO A 196 -13.97 -32.25 -17.55
N CYS A 197 -13.05 -32.42 -16.62
CA CYS A 197 -12.15 -33.57 -16.58
C CYS A 197 -12.72 -34.79 -15.84
N ALA A 198 -13.87 -34.69 -15.25
CA ALA A 198 -14.54 -35.78 -14.55
C ALA A 198 -15.66 -36.33 -15.43
N PRO A 199 -15.59 -37.62 -15.90
CA PRO A 199 -16.64 -38.19 -16.70
C PRO A 199 -17.93 -38.32 -15.88
N GLY A 200 -19.06 -38.09 -16.53
CA GLY A 200 -20.38 -38.28 -15.96
C GLY A 200 -20.75 -39.75 -15.74
N ALA A 201 -22.04 -40.04 -15.60
CA ALA A 201 -22.54 -41.39 -15.34
C ALA A 201 -22.30 -42.34 -16.50
N ASP A 202 -22.13 -41.83 -17.72
CA ASP A 202 -21.83 -42.64 -18.93
C ASP A 202 -20.34 -43.01 -19.05
N GLY A 203 -19.47 -42.41 -18.20
CA GLY A 203 -18.00 -42.68 -18.20
C GLY A 203 -17.26 -42.07 -19.38
N ILE A 204 -17.89 -41.20 -20.18
CA ILE A 204 -17.32 -40.58 -21.39
C ILE A 204 -17.16 -39.07 -21.12
N LEU A 205 -15.93 -38.55 -21.27
CA LEU A 205 -15.67 -37.11 -21.19
C LEU A 205 -16.22 -36.36 -22.40
N GLY A 206 -16.70 -35.15 -22.20
CA GLY A 206 -17.24 -34.27 -23.24
C GLY A 206 -18.72 -34.46 -23.49
N THR A 207 -19.43 -35.14 -22.58
CA THR A 207 -20.90 -35.37 -22.67
C THR A 207 -21.63 -34.41 -21.69
N ALA A 208 -22.95 -34.31 -21.87
CA ALA A 208 -23.77 -33.35 -21.13
C ALA A 208 -23.95 -33.65 -19.63
N ASP A 209 -23.58 -34.87 -19.21
CA ASP A 209 -23.67 -35.35 -17.84
C ASP A 209 -22.35 -35.26 -17.06
N ASP A 210 -21.28 -34.72 -17.68
CA ASP A 210 -20.00 -34.52 -17.03
C ASP A 210 -20.13 -33.53 -15.85
N PRO A 211 -19.72 -33.91 -14.64
CA PRO A 211 -19.77 -33.01 -13.51
C PRO A 211 -18.64 -31.97 -13.55
N GLY A 212 -18.95 -30.77 -13.02
CA GLY A 212 -17.96 -29.72 -12.87
C GLY A 212 -17.88 -28.76 -14.05
N ILE A 213 -16.77 -28.08 -14.16
CA ILE A 213 -16.46 -27.07 -15.20
C ILE A 213 -15.06 -27.32 -15.77
N PRO A 214 -14.79 -26.88 -17.01
CA PRO A 214 -13.43 -26.94 -17.57
C PRO A 214 -12.46 -26.09 -16.76
N ASN A 215 -11.17 -26.47 -16.80
CA ASN A 215 -10.10 -25.60 -16.31
C ASN A 215 -9.86 -24.45 -17.30
N GLN A 216 -9.12 -23.46 -16.87
CA GLN A 216 -8.75 -22.29 -17.68
C GLN A 216 -7.39 -21.75 -17.23
N THR A 217 -6.76 -20.92 -18.06
CA THR A 217 -5.42 -20.34 -17.79
C THR A 217 -5.45 -18.86 -17.45
N SER A 218 -6.62 -18.25 -17.46
CA SER A 218 -6.86 -16.86 -17.04
C SER A 218 -8.17 -16.76 -16.27
N PHE A 219 -8.22 -15.89 -15.26
CA PHE A 219 -9.35 -15.78 -14.35
C PHE A 219 -9.63 -14.32 -13.99
N ASN A 220 -10.89 -13.97 -13.83
CA ASN A 220 -11.27 -12.85 -12.97
C ASN A 220 -11.44 -13.43 -11.55
N ALA A 221 -10.53 -13.09 -10.65
CA ALA A 221 -10.55 -13.62 -9.30
C ALA A 221 -11.31 -12.72 -8.30
N GLY A 222 -12.10 -11.78 -8.79
CA GLY A 222 -12.98 -10.91 -8.00
C GLY A 222 -12.60 -9.44 -8.03
N THR A 223 -13.44 -8.64 -7.37
CA THR A 223 -13.29 -7.18 -7.38
C THR A 223 -13.56 -6.58 -6.01
N LEU A 224 -12.71 -5.64 -5.61
CA LEU A 224 -12.94 -4.76 -4.46
C LEU A 224 -13.33 -3.38 -4.97
N LYS A 225 -14.37 -2.77 -4.38
CA LYS A 225 -14.79 -1.40 -4.68
C LYS A 225 -14.98 -0.60 -3.41
N LEU A 226 -14.63 0.67 -3.49
CA LEU A 226 -14.88 1.65 -2.44
C LEU A 226 -15.34 2.95 -3.06
N TRP A 227 -16.35 3.59 -2.47
CA TRP A 227 -16.66 4.97 -2.78
C TRP A 227 -17.00 5.76 -1.53
N GLU A 228 -16.79 7.05 -1.61
CA GLU A 228 -17.07 8.01 -0.55
C GLU A 228 -17.69 9.28 -1.15
N ALA A 229 -18.72 9.79 -0.49
CA ALA A 229 -19.32 11.08 -0.81
C ALA A 229 -19.39 11.94 0.46
N ILE A 230 -18.94 13.20 0.35
CA ILE A 230 -18.96 14.18 1.44
C ILE A 230 -19.65 15.44 0.96
N ALA A 231 -20.56 15.99 1.78
CA ALA A 231 -21.04 17.34 1.66
C ALA A 231 -20.58 18.14 2.87
N SER A 232 -20.02 19.34 2.68
CA SER A 232 -19.53 20.17 3.77
C SER A 232 -19.90 21.64 3.61
N ALA A 233 -19.97 22.32 4.76
CA ALA A 233 -20.16 23.76 4.84
C ALA A 233 -19.23 24.31 5.94
N ASP A 234 -18.40 25.28 5.58
CA ASP A 234 -17.45 25.93 6.44
C ASP A 234 -17.68 27.44 6.43
N LEU A 235 -17.68 28.05 7.62
CA LEU A 235 -17.87 29.48 7.83
C LEU A 235 -16.77 30.01 8.74
N SER A 236 -16.15 31.14 8.41
CA SER A 236 -15.22 31.80 9.31
C SER A 236 -15.37 33.32 9.27
N ARG A 237 -15.12 33.94 10.43
CA ARG A 237 -15.18 35.39 10.59
C ARG A 237 -14.21 35.88 11.66
N GLU A 238 -13.69 37.06 11.45
CA GLU A 238 -12.87 37.77 12.40
C GLU A 238 -13.72 38.74 13.26
N PHE A 239 -13.49 38.73 14.59
CA PHE A 239 -14.16 39.59 15.57
C PHE A 239 -13.11 40.38 16.33
N ASP A 240 -13.29 41.68 16.38
CA ASP A 240 -12.47 42.53 17.25
C ASP A 240 -12.97 42.42 18.68
N VAL A 241 -12.20 41.75 19.53
CA VAL A 241 -12.51 41.48 20.94
C VAL A 241 -11.47 42.08 21.90
N GLY A 242 -10.62 43.00 21.39
CA GLY A 242 -9.60 43.65 22.21
C GLY A 242 -8.35 42.82 22.48
N LEU A 243 -8.14 41.72 21.75
CA LEU A 243 -6.88 40.94 21.75
C LEU A 243 -5.83 41.61 20.85
N ALA A 244 -4.59 41.10 20.86
CA ALA A 244 -3.51 41.65 20.04
C ALA A 244 -3.73 41.45 18.52
N SER A 245 -4.62 40.55 18.11
CA SER A 245 -5.21 40.45 16.76
C SER A 245 -6.69 40.11 16.86
N PRO A 246 -7.52 40.37 15.85
CA PRO A 246 -8.90 39.89 15.81
C PRO A 246 -8.98 38.39 16.09
N LEU A 247 -10.03 37.98 16.81
CA LEU A 247 -10.36 36.56 17.01
C LEU A 247 -11.00 35.99 15.75
N THR A 248 -10.34 35.05 15.12
CA THR A 248 -10.93 34.24 14.06
C THR A 248 -11.76 33.12 14.68
N VAL A 249 -13.04 33.08 14.34
CA VAL A 249 -13.97 32.01 14.69
C VAL A 249 -14.28 31.24 13.42
N ALA A 250 -14.02 29.94 13.41
CA ALA A 250 -14.39 29.05 12.31
C ALA A 250 -15.31 27.94 12.83
N ILE A 251 -16.40 27.69 12.09
CA ILE A 251 -17.36 26.62 12.36
C ILE A 251 -17.62 25.86 11.06
N GLY A 252 -17.84 24.57 11.16
CA GLY A 252 -18.20 23.77 9.99
C GLY A 252 -18.98 22.51 10.34
N ALA A 253 -19.63 21.99 9.33
CA ALA A 253 -20.36 20.73 9.38
C ALA A 253 -20.08 19.90 8.13
N ALA A 254 -20.10 18.59 8.27
CA ALA A 254 -19.93 17.65 7.17
C ALA A 254 -20.86 16.45 7.32
N LEU A 255 -21.39 15.98 6.20
CA LEU A 255 -22.11 14.72 6.05
C LEU A 255 -21.25 13.83 5.13
N ARG A 256 -21.00 12.60 5.54
CA ARG A 256 -20.20 11.64 4.80
C ARG A 256 -20.91 10.31 4.70
N ARG A 257 -20.85 9.72 3.52
CA ARG A 257 -21.27 8.34 3.28
C ARG A 257 -20.17 7.58 2.59
N GLU A 258 -19.87 6.40 3.10
CA GLU A 258 -18.89 5.46 2.57
C GLU A 258 -19.57 4.14 2.22
N ASN A 259 -19.05 3.47 1.20
CA ASN A 259 -19.48 2.12 0.84
C ASN A 259 -18.25 1.29 0.45
N TYR A 260 -18.27 0.03 0.83
CA TYR A 260 -17.27 -0.97 0.48
C TYR A 260 -17.94 -2.22 -0.04
N GLN A 261 -17.44 -2.74 -1.17
CA GLN A 261 -18.00 -3.93 -1.81
C GLN A 261 -16.90 -4.94 -2.11
N ILE A 262 -17.24 -6.21 -1.90
CA ILE A 262 -16.51 -7.38 -2.39
C ILE A 262 -17.45 -8.08 -3.39
N ILE A 263 -16.92 -8.35 -4.59
CA ILE A 263 -17.64 -9.03 -5.66
C ILE A 263 -16.87 -10.29 -5.99
N ALA A 264 -17.55 -11.43 -6.02
CA ALA A 264 -16.97 -12.72 -6.34
C ALA A 264 -16.32 -12.75 -7.73
N GLY A 265 -15.34 -13.65 -7.89
CA GLY A 265 -14.69 -13.94 -9.15
C GLY A 265 -15.42 -14.97 -9.99
N ASP A 266 -14.81 -15.38 -11.10
CA ASP A 266 -15.25 -16.50 -11.91
C ASP A 266 -15.27 -17.79 -11.07
N SER A 267 -16.25 -18.65 -11.28
CA SER A 267 -16.40 -19.88 -10.49
C SER A 267 -15.14 -20.76 -10.54
N ALA A 268 -14.49 -20.85 -11.68
CA ALA A 268 -13.26 -21.59 -11.84
C ALA A 268 -12.10 -21.04 -10.99
N SER A 269 -12.15 -19.75 -10.60
CA SER A 269 -11.10 -19.13 -9.79
C SER A 269 -11.14 -19.53 -8.31
N TYR A 270 -12.25 -20.08 -7.81
CA TYR A 270 -12.43 -20.41 -6.38
C TYR A 270 -13.00 -21.79 -6.09
N LEU A 271 -13.57 -22.48 -7.07
CA LEU A 271 -14.18 -23.79 -6.83
C LEU A 271 -13.15 -24.85 -6.47
N GLN A 272 -13.55 -25.75 -5.57
CA GLN A 272 -12.96 -27.07 -5.42
C GLN A 272 -13.56 -27.97 -6.49
N GLY A 273 -12.73 -28.41 -7.44
CA GLY A 273 -13.14 -29.34 -8.49
C GLY A 273 -13.17 -30.81 -8.01
N TYR A 274 -13.45 -31.70 -8.93
CA TYR A 274 -13.57 -33.14 -8.67
C TYR A 274 -12.29 -33.92 -8.97
N HIS A 275 -11.27 -33.25 -9.51
CA HIS A 275 -10.05 -33.93 -9.93
C HIS A 275 -9.03 -33.93 -8.78
N PRO A 276 -8.41 -35.08 -8.46
CA PRO A 276 -7.26 -35.11 -7.58
C PRO A 276 -6.07 -34.40 -8.23
N ASP A 277 -5.04 -34.11 -7.48
CA ASP A 277 -3.78 -33.58 -8.01
C ASP A 277 -3.05 -34.64 -8.86
N PRO A 278 -1.91 -34.30 -9.53
CA PRO A 278 -1.16 -35.26 -10.34
C PRO A 278 -0.65 -36.52 -9.60
N TYR A 279 -0.63 -36.48 -8.29
CA TYR A 279 -0.18 -37.59 -7.45
C TYR A 279 -1.32 -38.37 -6.79
N GLY A 280 -2.58 -37.99 -7.06
CA GLY A 280 -3.77 -38.66 -6.57
C GLY A 280 -4.24 -38.14 -5.19
N ASP A 281 -3.63 -37.12 -4.67
CA ASP A 281 -4.03 -36.48 -3.41
C ASP A 281 -5.11 -35.39 -3.68
N ILE A 282 -5.69 -34.82 -2.61
CA ILE A 282 -6.69 -33.74 -2.74
C ILE A 282 -6.01 -32.48 -3.32
N ALA A 283 -6.43 -32.06 -4.50
CA ALA A 283 -5.91 -30.86 -5.14
C ALA A 283 -6.38 -29.57 -4.41
N PRO A 284 -5.55 -28.51 -4.37
CA PRO A 284 -5.98 -27.23 -3.79
C PRO A 284 -7.07 -26.58 -4.64
N ALA A 285 -8.05 -25.96 -3.93
CA ALA A 285 -9.10 -25.21 -4.58
C ALA A 285 -8.62 -23.87 -5.14
N GLY A 286 -9.18 -23.46 -6.25
CA GLY A 286 -9.01 -22.14 -6.82
C GLY A 286 -7.74 -21.94 -7.67
N SER A 287 -7.70 -20.80 -8.34
CA SER A 287 -6.58 -20.39 -9.18
C SER A 287 -5.30 -20.16 -8.37
N GLN A 288 -4.15 -20.46 -8.99
CA GLN A 288 -2.85 -20.28 -8.35
C GLN A 288 -2.49 -18.80 -8.28
N VAL A 289 -1.63 -18.45 -7.34
CA VAL A 289 -1.20 -17.14 -6.87
C VAL A 289 -2.26 -16.39 -6.04
N PHE A 290 -3.52 -16.45 -6.42
CA PHE A 290 -4.63 -15.85 -5.67
C PHE A 290 -5.91 -16.63 -5.96
N PRO A 291 -6.43 -17.42 -5.01
CA PRO A 291 -7.74 -18.05 -5.17
C PRO A 291 -8.81 -16.97 -5.18
N GLY A 292 -9.75 -17.09 -6.11
CA GLY A 292 -10.78 -16.08 -6.30
C GLY A 292 -11.68 -15.87 -5.09
N LEU A 293 -12.18 -14.65 -4.96
CA LEU A 293 -13.20 -14.30 -3.98
C LEU A 293 -14.47 -15.09 -4.29
N ARG A 294 -15.05 -15.72 -3.27
CA ARG A 294 -16.20 -16.59 -3.40
C ARG A 294 -17.50 -15.81 -3.18
N PRO A 295 -18.68 -16.31 -3.63
CA PRO A 295 -19.97 -15.71 -3.29
C PRO A 295 -20.20 -15.53 -1.78
N GLN A 296 -19.65 -16.40 -0.93
CA GLN A 296 -19.71 -16.27 0.52
C GLN A 296 -18.84 -15.14 1.09
N ASP A 297 -17.86 -14.68 0.33
CA ASP A 297 -16.99 -13.57 0.69
C ASP A 297 -17.55 -12.21 0.26
N GLU A 298 -18.67 -12.19 -0.51
CA GLU A 298 -19.28 -10.96 -0.97
C GLU A 298 -19.77 -10.08 0.17
N ALA A 299 -19.58 -8.80 0.01
CA ALA A 299 -20.02 -7.78 0.94
C ALA A 299 -20.50 -6.53 0.21
N ASP A 300 -21.52 -5.88 0.73
CA ASP A 300 -21.96 -4.53 0.36
C ASP A 300 -22.25 -3.76 1.64
N ALA A 301 -21.24 -3.12 2.19
CA ALA A 301 -21.30 -2.45 3.47
C ALA A 301 -21.23 -0.93 3.30
N HIS A 302 -22.03 -0.21 4.07
CA HIS A 302 -22.03 1.24 4.04
C HIS A 302 -22.03 1.84 5.45
N ARG A 303 -21.55 3.07 5.54
CA ARG A 303 -21.49 3.85 6.78
C ARG A 303 -21.81 5.31 6.51
N ASN A 304 -22.53 5.93 7.42
CA ASN A 304 -22.78 7.37 7.43
C ASN A 304 -22.06 8.01 8.61
N ASN A 305 -21.60 9.24 8.40
CA ASN A 305 -20.99 10.08 9.43
C ASN A 305 -21.55 11.50 9.36
N VAL A 306 -21.78 12.09 10.52
CA VAL A 306 -22.09 13.50 10.69
C VAL A 306 -21.02 14.10 11.57
N ALA A 307 -20.43 15.22 11.14
CA ALA A 307 -19.38 15.90 11.86
C ALA A 307 -19.66 17.40 12.01
N THR A 308 -19.22 18.00 13.10
CA THR A 308 -19.20 19.45 13.30
C THR A 308 -17.96 19.86 14.07
N TYR A 309 -17.48 21.08 13.83
CA TYR A 309 -16.33 21.61 14.55
C TYR A 309 -16.47 23.09 14.86
N LEU A 310 -15.72 23.51 15.88
CA LEU A 310 -15.47 24.92 16.24
C LEU A 310 -13.96 25.10 16.39
N GLU A 311 -13.42 26.16 15.80
CA GLU A 311 -12.03 26.58 15.93
C GLU A 311 -11.96 28.07 16.25
N LEU A 312 -11.09 28.42 17.20
CA LEU A 312 -10.81 29.78 17.66
C LEU A 312 -9.31 30.05 17.52
N GLU A 313 -8.95 31.12 16.83
CA GLU A 313 -7.55 31.52 16.67
C GLU A 313 -7.38 33.02 16.86
N SER A 314 -6.40 33.42 17.66
CA SER A 314 -6.01 34.83 17.82
C SER A 314 -4.59 34.95 18.35
N THR A 315 -3.96 36.10 18.10
CA THR A 315 -2.78 36.56 18.85
C THR A 315 -3.25 37.10 20.17
N ILE A 316 -3.18 36.25 21.22
CA ILE A 316 -3.73 36.54 22.57
C ILE A 316 -2.86 37.50 23.37
N ALA A 317 -1.57 37.60 23.02
CA ALA A 317 -0.62 38.57 23.59
C ALA A 317 0.42 38.90 22.50
N PRO A 318 1.18 39.99 22.62
CA PRO A 318 2.22 40.33 21.65
C PRO A 318 3.12 39.12 21.36
N LYS A 319 3.21 38.75 20.09
CA LYS A 319 4.04 37.62 19.61
C LYS A 319 3.55 36.20 19.98
N LEU A 320 2.42 36.07 20.68
CA LEU A 320 1.86 34.76 21.08
C LEU A 320 0.49 34.54 20.42
N LEU A 321 0.46 33.63 19.42
CA LEU A 321 -0.76 33.14 18.79
C LEU A 321 -1.21 31.86 19.51
N ALA A 322 -2.50 31.75 19.79
CA ALA A 322 -3.15 30.57 20.30
C ALA A 322 -4.25 30.10 19.34
N ASN A 323 -4.36 28.80 19.18
CA ASN A 323 -5.41 28.13 18.38
C ASN A 323 -6.02 27.01 19.24
N VAL A 324 -7.35 27.02 19.39
CA VAL A 324 -8.11 25.99 20.10
C VAL A 324 -9.18 25.47 19.17
N ALA A 325 -9.30 24.14 19.04
CA ALA A 325 -10.31 23.53 18.22
C ALA A 325 -10.95 22.32 18.92
N GLY A 326 -12.24 22.12 18.66
CA GLY A 326 -12.99 20.94 19.05
C GLY A 326 -13.82 20.42 17.90
N ARG A 327 -13.89 19.09 17.75
CA ARG A 327 -14.66 18.43 16.70
C ARG A 327 -15.46 17.27 17.29
N PHE A 328 -16.73 17.21 16.94
CA PHE A 328 -17.64 16.12 17.27
C PHE A 328 -18.00 15.36 16.01
N GLU A 329 -18.02 14.04 16.09
CA GLU A 329 -18.43 13.15 15.00
C GLU A 329 -19.34 12.05 15.52
N HIS A 330 -20.35 11.70 14.72
CA HIS A 330 -21.23 10.55 14.96
C HIS A 330 -21.23 9.64 13.74
N TYR A 331 -20.90 8.39 13.96
CA TYR A 331 -20.88 7.32 12.96
C TYR A 331 -22.03 6.35 13.19
N SER A 332 -22.64 5.84 12.13
CA SER A 332 -23.80 4.94 12.19
C SER A 332 -23.48 3.55 12.77
N ASP A 333 -22.19 3.15 12.78
CA ASP A 333 -21.74 1.80 13.18
C ASP A 333 -21.15 1.75 14.60
N PHE A 334 -20.38 2.74 15.05
CA PHE A 334 -19.72 2.71 16.35
C PHE A 334 -20.01 3.92 17.26
N GLY A 335 -20.92 4.80 16.86
CA GLY A 335 -21.38 5.92 17.69
C GLY A 335 -20.49 7.16 17.63
N SER A 336 -20.43 7.92 18.73
CA SER A 336 -19.89 9.26 18.76
C SER A 336 -18.45 9.33 19.28
N LYS A 337 -17.69 10.28 18.72
CA LYS A 337 -16.35 10.65 19.17
C LYS A 337 -16.19 12.16 19.22
N MET A 338 -15.39 12.62 20.18
CA MET A 338 -14.99 14.01 20.31
C MET A 338 -13.48 14.12 20.34
N THR A 339 -12.93 15.07 19.62
CA THR A 339 -11.50 15.38 19.59
C THR A 339 -11.26 16.85 19.82
N GLY A 340 -10.07 17.19 20.33
CA GLY A 340 -9.70 18.56 20.62
C GLY A 340 -8.22 18.83 20.34
N LYS A 341 -7.90 20.11 20.16
CA LYS A 341 -6.54 20.59 19.88
C LYS A 341 -6.32 21.93 20.59
N LEU A 342 -5.12 22.08 21.14
CA LEU A 342 -4.55 23.37 21.56
C LEU A 342 -3.18 23.52 20.89
N ALA A 343 -2.97 24.62 20.18
CA ALA A 343 -1.68 24.94 19.58
C ALA A 343 -1.26 26.37 19.96
N LEU A 344 0.03 26.54 20.20
CA LEU A 344 0.66 27.81 20.54
C LEU A 344 1.81 28.10 19.59
N ARG A 345 1.93 29.36 19.16
CA ARG A 345 3.05 29.86 18.39
C ARG A 345 3.58 31.13 19.02
N PHE A 346 4.82 31.10 19.52
CA PHE A 346 5.51 32.23 20.08
C PHE A 346 6.64 32.70 19.16
N GLN A 347 6.60 33.98 18.76
CA GLN A 347 7.57 34.59 17.86
C GLN A 347 8.27 35.76 18.56
N PRO A 348 9.27 35.48 19.42
CA PRO A 348 9.93 36.52 20.21
C PRO A 348 10.61 37.58 19.34
N THR A 349 11.16 37.16 18.20
CA THR A 349 11.76 38.03 17.19
C THR A 349 11.37 37.52 15.79
N SER A 350 11.64 38.32 14.75
CA SER A 350 11.45 37.88 13.34
C SER A 350 12.29 36.66 12.96
N ARG A 351 13.32 36.34 13.74
CA ARG A 351 14.25 35.21 13.44
C ARG A 351 13.86 33.92 14.14
N TRP A 352 13.10 33.96 15.23
CA TRP A 352 12.75 32.79 16.03
C TRP A 352 11.25 32.60 16.09
N THR A 353 10.81 31.37 15.79
CA THR A 353 9.45 30.93 16.03
C THR A 353 9.47 29.63 16.82
N LEU A 354 8.82 29.62 17.98
CA LEU A 354 8.57 28.44 18.80
C LEU A 354 7.12 28.01 18.58
N ARG A 355 6.89 26.73 18.47
CA ARG A 355 5.55 26.16 18.29
C ARG A 355 5.37 24.92 19.14
N SER A 356 4.16 24.74 19.68
CA SER A 356 3.79 23.52 20.39
C SER A 356 2.32 23.23 20.14
N ALA A 357 1.97 21.95 20.18
CA ALA A 357 0.59 21.53 20.10
C ALA A 357 0.35 20.25 20.91
N VAL A 358 -0.85 20.17 21.48
CA VAL A 358 -1.42 18.95 22.04
C VAL A 358 -2.75 18.71 21.36
N SER A 359 -3.01 17.47 20.93
CA SER A 359 -4.29 17.08 20.34
C SER A 359 -4.66 15.65 20.67
N THR A 360 -5.95 15.39 20.70
CA THR A 360 -6.51 14.05 20.66
C THR A 360 -6.99 13.74 19.26
N GLY A 361 -6.93 12.47 18.85
CA GLY A 361 -7.42 12.01 17.56
C GLY A 361 -8.06 10.64 17.68
N PHE A 362 -8.79 10.23 16.67
CA PHE A 362 -9.24 8.85 16.51
C PHE A 362 -9.23 8.44 15.04
N ARG A 363 -9.21 7.14 14.80
CA ARG A 363 -9.42 6.54 13.48
C ARG A 363 -10.54 5.51 13.57
N ALA A 364 -11.58 5.71 12.79
CA ALA A 364 -12.64 4.71 12.63
C ALA A 364 -12.06 3.41 12.04
N PRO A 365 -12.52 2.21 12.45
CA PRO A 365 -12.25 1.00 11.71
C PRO A 365 -12.66 1.21 10.26
N SER A 366 -11.82 0.87 9.29
CA SER A 366 -12.25 0.96 7.89
C SER A 366 -13.28 -0.12 7.59
N LEU A 367 -14.16 0.12 6.59
CA LEU A 367 -15.13 -0.89 6.19
C LEU A 367 -14.45 -2.17 5.72
N ASN A 368 -13.29 -2.04 5.05
CA ASN A 368 -12.53 -3.22 4.65
C ASN A 368 -11.95 -3.99 5.85
N GLN A 369 -11.49 -3.34 6.91
CA GLN A 369 -11.05 -4.03 8.14
C GLN A 369 -12.18 -4.78 8.83
N THR A 370 -13.42 -4.30 8.67
CA THR A 370 -14.60 -4.87 9.31
C THR A 370 -15.21 -6.01 8.50
N TYR A 371 -15.19 -5.92 7.16
CA TYR A 371 -15.98 -6.79 6.27
C TYR A 371 -15.15 -7.61 5.29
N TYR A 372 -13.82 -7.45 5.24
CA TYR A 372 -12.99 -8.26 4.33
C TYR A 372 -13.08 -9.74 4.70
N SER A 373 -13.34 -10.57 3.69
CA SER A 373 -13.38 -12.02 3.77
C SER A 373 -12.61 -12.64 2.61
N GLN A 374 -11.82 -13.65 2.89
CA GLN A 374 -11.14 -14.48 1.89
C GLN A 374 -10.70 -15.79 2.53
N VAL A 375 -10.82 -16.89 1.82
CA VAL A 375 -10.21 -18.17 2.20
C VAL A 375 -9.22 -18.58 1.11
N ALA A 376 -8.00 -18.89 1.54
CA ALA A 376 -6.93 -19.36 0.67
C ALA A 376 -6.48 -20.76 1.11
N THR A 377 -6.32 -21.68 0.16
CA THR A 377 -5.77 -23.00 0.44
C THR A 377 -4.25 -22.92 0.41
N ASN A 378 -3.63 -23.18 1.54
CA ASN A 378 -2.20 -23.40 1.70
C ASN A 378 -1.92 -24.90 1.84
N PHE A 379 -0.66 -25.28 1.93
CA PHE A 379 -0.26 -26.65 2.22
C PHE A 379 0.51 -26.71 3.54
N GLN A 380 0.23 -27.73 4.31
CA GLN A 380 0.96 -28.04 5.55
C GLN A 380 1.43 -29.49 5.47
N ALA A 381 2.64 -29.75 5.98
CA ALA A 381 3.08 -31.13 6.10
C ALA A 381 2.22 -31.87 7.14
N ASP A 382 1.59 -32.97 6.74
CA ASP A 382 0.93 -33.88 7.65
C ASP A 382 1.97 -34.45 8.63
N PRO A 383 1.78 -34.32 9.94
CA PRO A 383 2.79 -34.69 10.92
C PRO A 383 3.05 -36.21 10.99
N VAL A 384 2.17 -37.04 10.42
CA VAL A 384 2.29 -38.50 10.44
C VAL A 384 2.93 -39.02 9.15
N THR A 385 2.49 -38.52 8.01
CA THR A 385 2.90 -38.99 6.69
C THR A 385 4.02 -38.17 6.05
N GLY A 386 4.25 -36.94 6.55
CA GLY A 386 5.17 -35.96 5.97
C GLY A 386 4.71 -35.38 4.63
N LYS A 387 3.56 -35.83 4.11
CA LYS A 387 3.00 -35.33 2.84
C LYS A 387 2.39 -33.94 3.03
N ALA A 388 2.47 -33.13 1.97
CA ALA A 388 1.77 -31.86 1.90
C ALA A 388 0.26 -32.12 1.75
N VAL A 389 -0.53 -31.66 2.71
CA VAL A 389 -2.00 -31.72 2.69
C VAL A 389 -2.58 -30.32 2.57
N PRO A 390 -3.69 -30.13 1.84
CA PRO A 390 -4.34 -28.84 1.71
C PRO A 390 -4.78 -28.32 3.09
N PHE A 391 -4.54 -27.04 3.33
CA PHE A 391 -4.83 -26.38 4.59
C PHE A 391 -5.50 -25.04 4.33
N ASP A 392 -6.81 -24.95 4.53
CA ASP A 392 -7.59 -23.75 4.28
C ASP A 392 -7.43 -22.73 5.40
N VAL A 393 -6.87 -21.56 5.07
CA VAL A 393 -6.72 -20.42 5.96
C VAL A 393 -7.70 -19.34 5.55
N GLY A 394 -8.59 -18.96 6.47
CA GLY A 394 -9.57 -17.89 6.24
C GLY A 394 -9.21 -16.60 6.96
N ILE A 395 -9.30 -15.47 6.26
CA ILE A 395 -9.43 -14.15 6.89
C ILE A 395 -10.93 -13.87 6.97
N PHE A 396 -11.45 -13.77 8.17
CA PHE A 396 -12.88 -13.65 8.43
C PHE A 396 -13.24 -12.26 8.98
N PRO A 397 -14.38 -11.69 8.55
CA PRO A 397 -14.96 -10.51 9.20
C PRO A 397 -15.17 -10.78 10.69
N VAL A 398 -15.00 -9.76 11.53
CA VAL A 398 -15.17 -9.90 12.98
C VAL A 398 -16.58 -10.36 13.41
N GLY A 399 -17.57 -10.20 12.53
CA GLY A 399 -18.94 -10.67 12.71
C GLY A 399 -19.20 -12.11 12.29
N ALA A 400 -18.27 -12.75 11.57
CA ALA A 400 -18.41 -14.11 11.07
C ALA A 400 -18.42 -15.14 12.20
N PRO A 401 -19.15 -16.28 12.05
CA PRO A 401 -19.16 -17.34 13.06
C PRO A 401 -17.77 -17.83 13.45
N GLU A 402 -16.87 -18.01 12.47
CA GLU A 402 -15.50 -18.46 12.63
C GLU A 402 -14.70 -17.50 13.52
N ALA A 403 -14.72 -16.21 13.20
CA ALA A 403 -14.02 -15.19 13.97
C ALA A 403 -14.56 -15.11 15.41
N ARG A 404 -15.89 -15.15 15.57
CA ARG A 404 -16.55 -15.10 16.89
C ARG A 404 -16.23 -16.30 17.74
N ALA A 405 -16.21 -17.51 17.16
CA ALA A 405 -15.86 -18.74 17.87
C ALA A 405 -14.42 -18.69 18.39
N LEU A 406 -13.54 -17.92 17.76
CA LEU A 406 -12.16 -17.70 18.18
C LEU A 406 -11.94 -16.38 18.96
N GLY A 407 -13.03 -15.77 19.44
CA GLY A 407 -12.95 -14.64 20.36
C GLY A 407 -12.92 -13.26 19.71
N ALA A 408 -13.21 -13.12 18.41
CA ALA A 408 -13.34 -11.81 17.79
C ALA A 408 -14.45 -10.97 18.44
N ARG A 409 -14.22 -9.69 18.53
CA ARG A 409 -15.18 -8.69 19.04
C ARG A 409 -15.36 -7.57 18.02
N PRO A 410 -16.51 -6.86 18.01
CA PRO A 410 -16.70 -5.70 17.16
C PRO A 410 -15.54 -4.71 17.30
N LEU A 411 -15.03 -4.23 16.18
CA LEU A 411 -13.93 -3.28 16.17
C LEU A 411 -14.32 -1.94 16.78
N LYS A 412 -13.39 -1.35 17.53
CA LYS A 412 -13.50 -0.02 18.12
C LYS A 412 -12.62 0.97 17.37
N PRO A 413 -12.94 2.27 17.38
CA PRO A 413 -12.02 3.28 16.87
C PRO A 413 -10.69 3.26 17.63
N GLU A 414 -9.59 3.30 16.90
CA GLU A 414 -8.28 3.62 17.46
C GLU A 414 -8.29 5.04 18.00
N THR A 415 -7.62 5.30 19.10
CA THR A 415 -7.54 6.65 19.70
C THR A 415 -6.10 7.08 19.88
N SER A 416 -5.85 8.39 19.73
CA SER A 416 -4.50 8.92 19.90
C SER A 416 -4.45 10.17 20.78
N VAL A 417 -3.30 10.34 21.43
CA VAL A 417 -2.86 11.61 22.03
C VAL A 417 -1.55 11.99 21.36
N ASN A 418 -1.49 13.22 20.85
CA ASN A 418 -0.36 13.73 20.10
C ASN A 418 0.18 14.97 20.79
N LEU A 419 1.50 15.02 21.00
CA LEU A 419 2.24 16.16 21.51
C LEU A 419 3.30 16.54 20.48
N SER A 420 3.48 17.82 20.22
CA SER A 420 4.57 18.31 19.40
C SER A 420 5.15 19.61 19.96
N ALA A 421 6.46 19.77 19.77
CA ALA A 421 7.18 20.99 20.07
C ALA A 421 8.22 21.25 18.98
N GLY A 422 8.29 22.45 18.48
CA GLY A 422 9.19 22.77 17.38
C GLY A 422 9.70 24.19 17.43
N LEU A 423 10.78 24.40 16.74
CA LEU A 423 11.37 25.71 16.52
C LEU A 423 11.66 25.95 15.04
N ALA A 424 11.53 27.18 14.61
CA ALA A 424 12.08 27.65 13.34
C ALA A 424 13.03 28.82 13.63
N PHE A 425 14.18 28.79 12.97
CA PHE A 425 15.22 29.79 13.10
C PHE A 425 15.68 30.29 11.74
N SER A 426 15.53 31.59 11.50
CA SER A 426 15.94 32.26 10.26
C SER A 426 16.88 33.41 10.60
N PRO A 427 18.19 33.15 10.83
CA PRO A 427 19.16 34.20 11.19
C PRO A 427 19.29 35.29 10.13
N ILE A 428 19.18 34.88 8.87
CA ILE A 428 19.16 35.73 7.68
C ILE A 428 18.05 35.23 6.75
N SER A 429 17.59 36.04 5.81
CA SER A 429 16.54 35.69 4.85
C SER A 429 16.87 34.48 3.96
N ALA A 430 18.17 34.26 3.74
CA ALA A 430 18.69 33.19 2.92
C ALA A 430 18.78 31.82 3.62
N LEU A 431 18.72 31.77 4.96
CA LEU A 431 18.88 30.57 5.76
C LEU A 431 17.69 30.35 6.67
N THR A 432 17.05 29.20 6.53
CA THR A 432 15.99 28.72 7.44
C THR A 432 16.34 27.35 7.97
N PHE A 433 16.18 27.17 9.26
CA PHE A 433 16.34 25.92 9.96
C PHE A 433 15.09 25.62 10.78
N THR A 434 14.60 24.38 10.76
CA THR A 434 13.50 23.92 11.62
C THR A 434 13.86 22.63 12.33
N ALA A 435 13.37 22.48 13.55
CA ALA A 435 13.46 21.24 14.31
C ALA A 435 12.13 21.02 15.03
N ASP A 436 11.53 19.86 14.83
CA ASP A 436 10.25 19.49 15.39
C ASP A 436 10.34 18.12 16.05
N TYR A 437 10.07 18.06 17.34
CA TYR A 437 9.90 16.83 18.08
C TYR A 437 8.42 16.51 18.22
N TYR A 438 8.06 15.23 18.08
CA TYR A 438 6.71 14.74 18.30
C TYR A 438 6.68 13.47 19.14
N TRP A 439 5.58 13.30 19.86
CA TRP A 439 5.26 12.11 20.63
C TRP A 439 3.79 11.76 20.43
N ILE A 440 3.53 10.49 20.08
CA ILE A 440 2.21 9.97 19.73
C ILE A 440 1.97 8.71 20.55
N LYS A 441 0.89 8.72 21.32
CA LYS A 441 0.32 7.53 21.93
C LYS A 441 -0.86 7.09 21.08
N LEU A 442 -0.87 5.84 20.64
CA LEU A 442 -1.97 5.24 19.88
C LEU A 442 -2.48 4.00 20.64
N ASP A 443 -3.73 4.05 21.06
CA ASP A 443 -4.40 2.99 21.80
C ASP A 443 -5.41 2.27 20.87
N ASP A 444 -5.70 1.00 21.19
CA ASP A 444 -6.66 0.15 20.47
C ASP A 444 -6.34 0.00 18.97
N ARG A 445 -5.06 -0.07 18.59
CA ARG A 445 -4.64 -0.23 17.20
C ARG A 445 -5.17 -1.52 16.62
N ILE A 446 -5.76 -1.42 15.41
CA ILE A 446 -6.36 -2.56 14.70
C ILE A 446 -5.28 -3.23 13.85
N MET A 447 -5.11 -4.54 14.06
CA MET A 447 -4.24 -5.39 13.24
C MET A 447 -4.89 -6.73 12.96
N LEU A 448 -4.43 -7.38 11.90
CA LEU A 448 -4.73 -8.77 11.60
C LEU A 448 -4.01 -9.66 12.62
N THR A 449 -4.71 -10.66 13.15
CA THR A 449 -4.10 -11.66 14.06
C THR A 449 -3.13 -12.56 13.30
N THR A 450 -2.30 -13.30 14.03
CA THR A 450 -1.64 -14.47 13.45
C THR A 450 -2.67 -15.52 13.00
N SER A 451 -2.25 -16.47 12.18
CA SER A 451 -3.10 -17.58 11.76
C SER A 451 -3.26 -18.58 12.92
N PHE A 452 -4.50 -18.80 13.35
CA PHE A 452 -4.83 -19.78 14.39
C PHE A 452 -5.23 -21.11 13.73
N GLY A 453 -4.37 -22.12 13.76
CA GLY A 453 -4.55 -23.38 13.06
C GLY A 453 -4.15 -24.62 13.89
N THR A 454 -4.15 -24.53 15.24
CA THR A 454 -3.88 -25.70 16.09
C THR A 454 -5.03 -26.72 15.99
N ASP A 455 -4.78 -27.99 16.30
CA ASP A 455 -5.80 -29.06 16.27
C ASP A 455 -7.05 -28.71 17.10
N SER A 456 -6.88 -27.98 18.20
CA SER A 456 -8.02 -27.54 19.01
C SER A 456 -8.83 -26.43 18.29
N VAL A 457 -8.17 -25.53 17.57
CA VAL A 457 -8.83 -24.52 16.76
C VAL A 457 -9.56 -25.16 15.59
N GLN A 458 -8.95 -26.13 14.90
CA GLN A 458 -9.59 -26.87 13.81
C GLN A 458 -10.89 -27.53 14.30
N ARG A 459 -10.86 -28.22 15.44
CA ARG A 459 -12.09 -28.81 16.05
C ARG A 459 -13.16 -27.77 16.38
N ILE A 460 -12.77 -26.57 16.82
CA ILE A 460 -13.71 -25.46 17.05
C ILE A 460 -14.36 -25.05 15.74
N LEU A 461 -13.56 -24.83 14.66
CA LEU A 461 -14.06 -24.45 13.34
C LEU A 461 -14.97 -25.53 12.74
N GLU A 462 -14.58 -26.80 12.83
CA GLU A 462 -15.38 -27.94 12.39
C GLU A 462 -16.73 -28.02 13.14
N SER A 463 -16.73 -27.75 14.44
CA SER A 463 -17.95 -27.81 15.27
C SER A 463 -19.02 -26.81 14.87
N ILE A 464 -18.64 -25.73 14.18
CA ILE A 464 -19.55 -24.71 13.62
C ILE A 464 -19.79 -24.89 12.12
N GLY A 465 -19.32 -26.00 11.53
CA GLY A 465 -19.49 -26.34 10.12
C GLY A 465 -18.57 -25.57 9.14
N SER A 466 -17.53 -24.92 9.65
CA SER A 466 -16.51 -24.28 8.79
C SER A 466 -15.61 -25.34 8.18
N ARG A 467 -15.20 -25.12 6.92
CA ARG A 467 -14.18 -25.93 6.24
C ARG A 467 -12.77 -25.39 6.45
N ALA A 468 -12.63 -24.16 6.95
CA ALA A 468 -11.33 -23.59 7.25
C ALA A 468 -10.67 -24.32 8.41
N GLN A 469 -9.40 -24.65 8.23
CA GLN A 469 -8.56 -25.31 9.24
C GLN A 469 -7.77 -24.29 10.06
N ALA A 470 -7.64 -23.07 9.55
CA ALA A 470 -7.12 -21.95 10.29
C ALA A 470 -7.89 -20.66 10.00
N ALA A 471 -7.85 -19.74 10.95
CA ALA A 471 -8.55 -18.48 10.83
C ALA A 471 -7.71 -17.31 11.34
N GLN A 472 -7.93 -16.16 10.70
CA GLN A 472 -7.42 -14.86 11.09
C GLN A 472 -8.56 -13.85 11.11
N TYR A 473 -8.46 -12.82 11.94
CA TYR A 473 -9.42 -11.72 11.96
C TYR A 473 -8.76 -10.42 12.42
N MET A 474 -9.35 -9.28 12.08
CA MET A 474 -8.91 -7.98 12.57
C MET A 474 -9.31 -7.80 14.03
N THR A 475 -8.43 -7.24 14.86
CA THR A 475 -8.72 -6.97 16.27
C THR A 475 -8.02 -5.73 16.78
N ASN A 476 -8.63 -5.05 17.77
CA ASN A 476 -8.00 -3.97 18.53
C ASN A 476 -7.09 -4.57 19.60
N GLY A 477 -5.85 -4.85 19.26
CA GLY A 477 -4.99 -5.65 20.13
C GLY A 477 -3.67 -5.01 20.55
N ILE A 478 -3.34 -3.81 20.05
CA ILE A 478 -2.01 -3.22 20.20
C ILE A 478 -2.09 -1.77 20.63
N ASN A 479 -1.35 -1.43 21.69
CA ASN A 479 -1.07 -0.04 22.04
C ASN A 479 0.37 0.30 21.67
N THR A 480 0.59 1.44 21.03
CA THR A 480 1.92 1.87 20.60
C THR A 480 2.25 3.26 21.09
N ARG A 481 3.55 3.54 21.22
CA ARG A 481 4.12 4.87 21.43
C ARG A 481 5.13 5.13 20.34
N THR A 482 4.96 6.24 19.64
CA THR A 482 5.87 6.71 18.60
C THR A 482 6.42 8.06 18.99
N GLN A 483 7.72 8.25 18.85
CA GLN A 483 8.38 9.54 19.03
C GLN A 483 9.34 9.77 17.87
N GLY A 484 9.58 11.04 17.58
CA GLY A 484 10.51 11.36 16.51
C GLY A 484 10.96 12.81 16.53
N LEU A 485 11.99 13.07 15.76
CA LEU A 485 12.59 14.38 15.54
C LEU A 485 12.80 14.60 14.04
N ASP A 486 12.19 15.67 13.54
CA ASP A 486 12.37 16.15 12.19
C ASP A 486 13.21 17.43 12.19
N VAL A 487 14.31 17.42 11.44
CA VAL A 487 15.17 18.60 11.27
C VAL A 487 15.25 18.93 9.79
N THR A 488 15.02 20.20 9.43
CA THR A 488 15.22 20.67 8.05
C THR A 488 16.10 21.91 8.04
N GLY A 489 16.92 22.03 7.01
CA GLY A 489 17.73 23.19 6.74
C GLY A 489 17.65 23.58 5.26
N ASN A 490 17.47 24.86 5.00
CA ASN A 490 17.49 25.40 3.65
C ASN A 490 18.37 26.64 3.63
N TYR A 491 19.40 26.63 2.76
CA TYR A 491 20.31 27.77 2.59
C TYR A 491 20.48 28.09 1.12
N ARG A 492 20.20 29.31 0.76
CA ARG A 492 20.28 29.82 -0.61
C ARG A 492 21.19 31.03 -0.68
N PHE A 493 22.21 30.97 -1.53
CA PHE A 493 23.20 32.03 -1.65
C PHE A 493 23.81 32.10 -3.06
N ASP A 494 24.32 33.28 -3.40
CA ASP A 494 25.05 33.49 -4.64
C ASP A 494 26.43 32.83 -4.56
N LEU A 495 26.75 32.03 -5.59
CA LEU A 495 28.05 31.40 -5.76
C LEU A 495 28.60 31.73 -7.16
N GLY A 496 29.56 32.63 -7.22
CA GLY A 496 30.10 33.10 -8.48
C GLY A 496 29.03 33.80 -9.34
N ARG A 497 28.70 33.20 -10.50
CA ARG A 497 27.68 33.72 -11.43
C ARG A 497 26.35 33.00 -11.32
N GLY A 498 26.19 32.13 -10.35
CA GLY A 498 25.01 31.30 -10.16
C GLY A 498 24.47 31.35 -8.75
N MET A 499 23.34 30.67 -8.55
CA MET A 499 22.65 30.50 -7.27
C MET A 499 22.89 29.07 -6.76
N MET A 500 23.41 28.94 -5.55
CA MET A 500 23.50 27.68 -4.83
C MET A 500 22.34 27.57 -3.86
N SER A 501 21.63 26.44 -3.93
CA SER A 501 20.59 26.05 -2.97
C SER A 501 20.99 24.76 -2.29
N LEU A 502 21.19 24.80 -0.97
CA LEU A 502 21.46 23.63 -0.14
C LEU A 502 20.20 23.30 0.64
N TYR A 503 19.82 22.04 0.63
CA TYR A 503 18.68 21.54 1.38
C TYR A 503 19.09 20.28 2.14
N GLY A 504 18.80 20.25 3.44
CA GLY A 504 19.09 19.13 4.30
C GLY A 504 17.86 18.72 5.11
N THR A 505 17.64 17.42 5.24
CA THR A 505 16.65 16.84 6.14
C THR A 505 17.26 15.73 6.96
N PHE A 506 16.85 15.65 8.20
CA PHE A 506 17.09 14.52 9.09
C PHE A 506 15.77 14.15 9.76
N ASN A 507 15.39 12.89 9.66
CA ASN A 507 14.27 12.32 10.39
C ASN A 507 14.78 11.21 11.29
N TRP A 508 14.32 11.21 12.52
CA TRP A 508 14.46 10.09 13.45
C TRP A 508 13.08 9.74 13.99
N THR A 509 12.71 8.46 13.93
CA THR A 509 11.42 7.96 14.42
C THR A 509 11.62 6.61 15.10
N GLU A 510 11.02 6.45 16.27
CA GLU A 510 11.00 5.19 17.00
C GLU A 510 9.57 4.87 17.43
N THR A 511 9.09 3.68 17.05
CA THR A 511 7.82 3.12 17.52
C THR A 511 8.09 1.95 18.46
N ARG A 512 7.44 1.96 19.61
CA ARG A 512 7.48 0.88 20.61
C ARG A 512 6.08 0.36 20.89
N ILE A 513 5.96 -0.93 21.08
CA ILE A 513 4.74 -1.56 21.58
C ILE A 513 4.67 -1.26 23.08
N ALA A 514 3.60 -0.60 23.50
CA ALA A 514 3.37 -0.29 24.91
C ALA A 514 2.68 -1.42 25.64
N SER A 515 1.73 -2.09 24.99
CA SER A 515 1.07 -3.30 25.50
C SER A 515 0.38 -4.05 24.37
N LEU A 516 0.18 -5.35 24.57
CA LEU A 516 -0.62 -6.24 23.74
C LEU A 516 -1.84 -6.70 24.53
N SER A 517 -2.95 -6.91 23.84
CA SER A 517 -4.13 -7.54 24.45
C SER A 517 -3.85 -9.01 24.77
N PRO A 518 -4.34 -9.53 25.89
CA PRO A 518 -4.24 -10.95 26.20
C PRO A 518 -5.07 -11.78 25.21
N LEU A 519 -4.79 -13.09 25.16
CA LEU A 519 -5.63 -14.04 24.44
C LEU A 519 -7.07 -14.00 24.98
N PRO A 520 -8.07 -13.98 24.08
CA PRO A 520 -9.46 -14.11 24.47
C PRO A 520 -9.73 -15.46 25.13
N PRO A 521 -10.74 -15.57 26.01
CA PRO A 521 -11.06 -16.83 26.70
C PRO A 521 -11.24 -18.02 25.76
N GLU A 522 -11.79 -17.80 24.58
CA GLU A 522 -12.05 -18.81 23.54
C GLU A 522 -10.77 -19.46 23.01
N LEU A 523 -9.65 -18.77 23.04
CA LEU A 523 -8.35 -19.29 22.61
C LEU A 523 -7.47 -19.83 23.75
N GLN A 524 -7.87 -19.64 25.01
CA GLN A 524 -7.13 -20.18 26.15
C GLN A 524 -7.19 -21.70 26.17
N GLY A 525 -6.04 -22.37 26.34
CA GLY A 525 -5.93 -23.83 26.35
C GLY A 525 -6.02 -24.50 24.97
N THR A 526 -6.12 -23.73 23.88
CA THR A 526 -6.17 -24.29 22.52
C THR A 526 -4.80 -24.56 21.91
N GLY A 527 -3.71 -24.22 22.60
CA GLY A 527 -2.35 -24.27 22.04
C GLY A 527 -1.92 -22.97 21.32
N VAL A 528 -2.83 -22.02 21.11
CA VAL A 528 -2.49 -20.66 20.63
C VAL A 528 -1.78 -19.92 21.75
N THR A 529 -0.62 -19.32 21.46
CA THR A 529 0.23 -18.66 22.46
C THR A 529 0.14 -17.12 22.42
N ALA A 530 -0.20 -16.54 21.29
CA ALA A 530 -0.28 -15.09 21.11
C ALA A 530 -1.28 -14.71 20.01
N LEU A 531 -1.84 -13.48 20.11
CA LEU A 531 -2.68 -12.91 19.03
C LEU A 531 -1.87 -12.45 17.84
N PHE A 532 -0.62 -12.07 18.04
CA PHE A 532 0.25 -11.49 17.03
C PHE A 532 1.63 -12.12 17.10
N ASP A 533 2.10 -12.61 15.96
CA ASP A 533 3.45 -13.13 15.82
C ASP A 533 4.41 -11.95 15.53
N PRO A 534 5.54 -11.81 16.23
CA PRO A 534 6.52 -10.78 15.95
C PRO A 534 7.22 -10.98 14.60
N TYR A 535 7.32 -12.21 14.10
CA TYR A 535 8.14 -12.58 12.93
C TYR A 535 7.33 -12.81 11.66
N TYR A 536 6.00 -12.92 11.76
CA TYR A 536 5.13 -13.06 10.60
C TYR A 536 5.17 -11.79 9.74
N GLU A 537 5.02 -11.91 8.42
CA GLU A 537 4.92 -10.77 7.50
C GLU A 537 3.77 -9.85 7.93
N GLY A 538 4.07 -8.56 8.14
CA GLY A 538 3.11 -7.62 8.72
C GLY A 538 2.89 -7.73 10.23
N GLY A 539 3.63 -8.59 10.95
CA GLY A 539 3.58 -8.76 12.40
C GLY A 539 4.20 -7.61 13.19
N LEU A 540 4.51 -7.87 14.47
CA LEU A 540 4.97 -6.81 15.37
C LEU A 540 6.31 -6.17 14.95
N ASN A 541 7.20 -6.92 14.29
CA ASN A 541 8.46 -6.40 13.77
C ASN A 541 8.26 -5.39 12.65
N ALA A 542 7.23 -5.54 11.82
CA ALA A 542 6.88 -4.56 10.79
C ALA A 542 6.59 -3.17 11.36
N LEU A 543 6.02 -3.11 12.57
CA LEU A 543 5.74 -1.85 13.28
C LEU A 543 6.98 -1.22 13.91
N THR A 544 7.99 -2.01 14.32
CA THR A 544 9.02 -1.56 15.25
C THR A 544 10.44 -1.63 14.69
N LYS A 545 10.71 -2.51 13.72
CA LYS A 545 12.07 -2.84 13.27
C LYS A 545 12.28 -2.80 11.76
N GLU A 546 11.25 -3.04 10.93
CA GLU A 546 11.40 -3.13 9.47
C GLU A 546 11.66 -1.78 8.79
N ARG A 547 11.46 -0.70 9.49
CA ARG A 547 11.78 0.63 8.96
C ARG A 547 12.98 1.22 9.68
N PRO A 548 13.94 1.82 8.91
CA PRO A 548 15.06 2.51 9.52
C PRO A 548 14.61 3.57 10.52
N ARG A 549 15.20 3.58 11.70
CA ARG A 549 14.88 4.60 12.72
C ARG A 549 15.30 6.00 12.30
N TRP A 550 16.24 6.14 11.39
CA TRP A 550 16.66 7.45 10.90
C TRP A 550 16.88 7.45 9.39
N ARG A 551 16.65 8.62 8.83
CA ARG A 551 16.93 8.94 7.42
C ARG A 551 17.47 10.35 7.33
N THR A 552 18.50 10.55 6.49
CA THR A 552 19.08 11.86 6.17
C THR A 552 19.08 12.04 4.66
N THR A 553 18.71 13.24 4.21
CA THR A 553 18.87 13.63 2.80
C THR A 553 19.56 14.98 2.74
N LEU A 554 20.64 15.07 1.97
CA LEU A 554 21.32 16.31 1.66
C LEU A 554 21.29 16.53 0.15
N SER A 555 20.86 17.70 -0.28
CA SER A 555 20.78 18.09 -1.70
C SER A 555 21.49 19.41 -1.91
N ALA A 556 22.26 19.50 -2.99
CA ALA A 556 22.87 20.71 -3.49
C ALA A 556 22.40 20.94 -4.92
N GLN A 557 21.77 22.08 -5.19
CA GLN A 557 21.38 22.52 -6.53
C GLN A 557 22.12 23.79 -6.87
N TYR A 558 22.77 23.81 -8.03
CA TYR A 558 23.47 24.96 -8.55
C TYR A 558 22.88 25.39 -9.90
N ASP A 559 22.26 26.55 -9.92
CA ASP A 559 21.69 27.14 -11.12
C ASP A 559 22.60 28.28 -11.61
N VAL A 560 23.17 28.11 -12.81
CA VAL A 560 24.06 29.10 -13.41
C VAL A 560 23.73 29.30 -14.88
N ARG A 561 23.30 30.49 -15.25
CA ARG A 561 22.83 30.83 -16.60
C ARG A 561 21.74 29.83 -17.05
N ALA A 562 22.03 29.05 -18.11
CA ALA A 562 21.10 28.03 -18.64
C ALA A 562 21.25 26.66 -18.01
N TRP A 563 22.24 26.44 -17.14
CA TRP A 563 22.51 25.16 -16.50
C TRP A 563 21.87 25.04 -15.12
N SER A 564 21.36 23.85 -14.83
CA SER A 564 20.85 23.43 -13.53
C SER A 564 21.52 22.10 -13.16
N LEU A 565 22.27 22.07 -12.06
CA LEU A 565 23.02 20.89 -11.58
C LEU A 565 22.47 20.50 -10.22
N LEU A 566 22.10 19.23 -10.05
CA LEU A 566 21.63 18.66 -8.79
C LEU A 566 22.53 17.50 -8.36
N ALA A 567 22.94 17.50 -7.10
CA ALA A 567 23.50 16.34 -6.42
C ALA A 567 22.73 16.11 -5.12
N ARG A 568 22.39 14.85 -4.83
CA ARG A 568 21.67 14.45 -3.63
C ARG A 568 22.29 13.19 -3.04
N GLY A 569 22.52 13.20 -1.73
CA GLY A 569 22.83 12.02 -0.93
C GLY A 569 21.67 11.70 -0.01
N SER A 570 21.21 10.45 0.01
CA SER A 570 20.19 9.94 0.92
C SER A 570 20.76 8.75 1.70
N SER A 571 20.80 8.87 3.02
CA SER A 571 21.28 7.83 3.94
C SER A 571 20.11 7.28 4.75
N TYR A 572 20.11 5.97 4.92
CA TYR A 572 19.09 5.23 5.66
C TYR A 572 19.77 4.44 6.77
N GLY A 573 19.18 4.44 7.95
CA GLY A 573 19.62 3.64 9.08
C GLY A 573 19.48 2.14 8.82
N GLU A 574 19.96 1.34 9.75
CA GLU A 574 19.72 -0.10 9.76
C GLU A 574 18.24 -0.42 9.98
N TYR A 575 17.80 -1.58 9.51
CA TYR A 575 16.47 -2.13 9.70
C TYR A 575 16.53 -3.65 9.79
N THR A 576 15.53 -4.27 10.42
CA THR A 576 15.43 -5.72 10.57
C THR A 576 14.16 -6.21 9.92
N SER A 577 14.27 -7.20 9.02
CA SER A 577 13.14 -7.88 8.39
C SER A 577 13.21 -9.37 8.64
N SER A 578 12.06 -10.01 8.79
CA SER A 578 11.87 -11.45 8.98
C SER A 578 11.03 -12.06 7.85
N LEU A 579 11.17 -11.53 6.64
CA LEU A 579 10.47 -12.03 5.46
C LEU A 579 10.67 -13.54 5.30
N TYR A 580 9.59 -14.28 5.08
CA TYR A 580 9.52 -15.74 4.98
C TYR A 580 9.92 -16.53 6.23
N GLY A 581 10.17 -15.88 7.37
CA GLY A 581 10.50 -16.57 8.62
C GLY A 581 9.43 -16.42 9.68
N TYR A 582 9.20 -17.49 10.40
CA TYR A 582 8.25 -17.54 11.53
C TYR A 582 8.98 -17.69 12.87
N ALA A 583 10.29 -17.48 12.88
CA ALA A 583 11.12 -17.66 14.05
C ALA A 583 12.14 -16.51 14.22
N GLU A 584 12.70 -16.38 15.41
CA GLU A 584 13.69 -15.34 15.70
C GLU A 584 14.95 -15.45 14.83
N GLU A 585 15.34 -16.66 14.48
CA GLU A 585 16.50 -16.98 13.66
C GLU A 585 16.36 -16.45 12.22
N SER A 586 15.11 -16.32 11.73
CA SER A 586 14.83 -15.75 10.40
C SER A 586 14.98 -14.23 10.35
N ALA A 587 14.93 -13.54 11.49
CA ALA A 587 15.12 -12.11 11.53
C ALA A 587 16.56 -11.74 11.14
N GLN A 588 16.69 -10.84 10.17
CA GLN A 588 17.97 -10.36 9.67
C GLN A 588 18.04 -8.85 9.71
N THR A 589 19.12 -8.32 10.31
CA THR A 589 19.38 -6.88 10.31
C THR A 589 20.27 -6.50 9.13
N TYR A 590 19.80 -5.53 8.37
CA TYR A 590 20.47 -4.97 7.20
C TYR A 590 21.17 -3.67 7.57
N PRO A 591 22.43 -3.48 7.18
CA PRO A 591 23.22 -2.32 7.58
C PRO A 591 22.74 -1.05 6.89
N SER A 592 23.08 0.09 7.49
CA SER A 592 22.85 1.42 6.92
C SER A 592 23.46 1.54 5.53
N LYS A 593 22.75 2.23 4.62
CA LYS A 593 23.19 2.48 3.24
C LYS A 593 23.00 3.93 2.86
N THR A 594 23.85 4.42 1.97
CA THR A 594 23.76 5.75 1.35
C THR A 594 23.67 5.59 -0.16
N ILE A 595 22.71 6.26 -0.76
CA ILE A 595 22.55 6.35 -2.22
C ILE A 595 22.77 7.78 -2.67
N PHE A 596 23.27 7.94 -3.90
CA PHE A 596 23.53 9.24 -4.51
C PHE A 596 22.78 9.38 -5.82
N ASP A 597 22.16 10.53 -6.00
CA ASP A 597 21.47 10.93 -7.23
C ASP A 597 22.13 12.18 -7.81
N VAL A 598 22.17 12.26 -9.13
CA VAL A 598 22.66 13.45 -9.85
C VAL A 598 21.77 13.77 -11.02
N GLU A 599 21.65 15.05 -11.36
CA GLU A 599 21.00 15.53 -12.58
C GLU A 599 21.72 16.77 -13.11
N ALA A 600 21.90 16.83 -14.42
CA ALA A 600 22.36 18.03 -15.12
C ALA A 600 21.30 18.42 -16.15
N GLY A 601 20.80 19.63 -16.06
CA GLY A 601 19.80 20.20 -16.96
C GLY A 601 20.34 21.43 -17.71
N TYR A 602 19.94 21.59 -18.96
CA TYR A 602 20.23 22.75 -19.78
C TYR A 602 18.93 23.32 -20.38
N THR A 603 18.73 24.60 -20.19
CA THR A 603 17.55 25.31 -20.71
C THR A 603 17.93 26.09 -21.98
N PHE A 604 17.29 25.76 -23.09
CA PHE A 604 17.42 26.45 -24.37
C PHE A 604 16.06 27.02 -24.79
N ARG A 605 15.91 28.32 -24.77
CA ARG A 605 14.64 29.02 -25.04
C ARG A 605 13.53 28.50 -24.09
N SER A 606 12.49 27.86 -24.66
CA SER A 606 11.36 27.29 -23.94
C SER A 606 11.52 25.80 -23.64
N MET A 607 12.66 25.20 -23.97
CA MET A 607 12.92 23.77 -23.77
C MET A 607 14.02 23.58 -22.70
N LYS A 608 13.77 22.69 -21.75
CA LYS A 608 14.79 22.20 -20.82
C LYS A 608 15.03 20.72 -21.08
N VAL A 609 16.28 20.35 -21.26
CA VAL A 609 16.71 18.95 -21.37
C VAL A 609 17.56 18.62 -20.14
N ALA A 610 17.26 17.54 -19.46
CA ALA A 610 18.03 17.06 -18.33
C ALA A 610 18.43 15.60 -18.51
N LEU A 611 19.64 15.27 -18.07
CA LEU A 611 20.16 13.90 -17.93
C LEU A 611 20.41 13.65 -16.46
N GLY A 612 19.91 12.57 -15.94
CA GLY A 612 20.06 12.23 -14.53
C GLY A 612 20.33 10.74 -14.29
N ALA A 613 20.86 10.45 -13.11
CA ALA A 613 21.00 9.10 -12.60
C ALA A 613 20.56 9.08 -11.13
N ARG A 614 19.63 8.19 -10.82
CA ARG A 614 19.29 7.83 -9.44
C ARG A 614 20.13 6.64 -9.04
N ASN A 615 20.53 6.60 -7.75
CA ASN A 615 21.42 5.57 -7.23
C ASN A 615 22.67 5.40 -8.12
N LEU A 616 23.38 6.51 -8.34
CA LEU A 616 24.51 6.63 -9.27
C LEU A 616 25.56 5.52 -9.13
N PHE A 617 25.83 5.10 -7.89
CA PHE A 617 26.85 4.11 -7.57
C PHE A 617 26.33 2.67 -7.53
N ASP A 618 25.08 2.44 -7.98
CA ASP A 618 24.49 1.12 -8.09
C ASP A 618 24.45 0.37 -6.73
N THR A 619 24.09 1.08 -5.68
CA THR A 619 24.04 0.56 -4.31
C THR A 619 22.83 -0.34 -4.11
N TYR A 620 23.03 -1.52 -3.56
CA TYR A 620 21.99 -2.49 -3.20
C TYR A 620 21.89 -2.63 -1.68
N PRO A 621 20.75 -3.10 -1.13
CA PRO A 621 20.68 -3.54 0.25
C PRO A 621 21.59 -4.73 0.50
N GLY A 622 21.75 -5.14 1.76
CA GLY A 622 22.47 -6.37 2.08
C GLY A 622 21.75 -7.59 1.52
N TYR A 623 22.49 -8.64 1.19
CA TYR A 623 21.93 -9.91 0.77
C TYR A 623 21.14 -10.57 1.90
N MET A 624 20.03 -11.22 1.55
CA MET A 624 19.31 -12.11 2.44
C MET A 624 20.14 -13.35 2.72
N LYS A 625 20.00 -13.90 3.95
CA LYS A 625 20.55 -15.22 4.27
C LYS A 625 19.94 -16.27 3.32
N PRO A 626 20.68 -17.32 2.93
CA PRO A 626 20.15 -18.36 2.04
C PRO A 626 18.80 -18.92 2.48
N ASP A 627 18.65 -19.26 3.76
CA ASP A 627 17.42 -19.83 4.33
C ASP A 627 16.23 -18.87 4.25
N ASN A 628 16.47 -17.54 4.28
CA ASN A 628 15.43 -16.53 4.12
C ASN A 628 15.12 -16.21 2.65
N SER A 629 16.01 -16.58 1.74
CA SER A 629 15.95 -16.19 0.33
C SER A 629 15.55 -17.34 -0.58
N PHE A 630 15.42 -18.56 -0.06
CA PHE A 630 15.32 -19.79 -0.87
C PHE A 630 16.40 -19.87 -1.96
N PHE A 631 17.55 -19.20 -1.75
CA PHE A 631 18.62 -19.00 -2.73
C PHE A 631 18.20 -18.22 -4.00
N ILE A 632 16.95 -17.83 -4.11
CA ILE A 632 16.32 -17.22 -5.30
C ILE A 632 16.16 -15.70 -5.14
N PHE A 633 15.82 -15.22 -3.94
CA PHE A 633 15.50 -13.82 -3.65
C PHE A 633 16.65 -13.11 -2.92
N PRO A 634 17.58 -12.46 -3.64
CA PRO A 634 18.81 -11.97 -3.01
C PRO A 634 18.62 -10.78 -2.08
N TYR A 635 17.56 -9.99 -2.22
CA TYR A 635 17.36 -8.74 -1.51
C TYR A 635 16.03 -8.67 -0.77
N PRO A 636 15.99 -8.02 0.42
CA PRO A 636 14.75 -7.87 1.18
C PRO A 636 13.77 -6.91 0.50
N SER A 637 12.50 -7.28 0.43
CA SER A 637 11.41 -6.42 -0.05
C SER A 637 11.21 -5.17 0.82
N ALA A 638 11.55 -5.25 2.11
CA ALA A 638 11.46 -4.15 3.07
C ALA A 638 12.55 -3.06 2.90
N SER A 639 13.41 -3.16 1.89
CA SER A 639 14.46 -2.15 1.65
C SER A 639 13.88 -0.74 1.50
N PRO A 640 14.36 0.26 2.27
CA PRO A 640 13.81 1.61 2.27
C PRO A 640 14.11 2.42 1.00
N PHE A 641 14.97 1.91 0.11
CA PHE A 641 15.35 2.53 -1.17
C PHE A 641 15.18 1.57 -2.35
N GLY A 642 14.49 0.42 -2.13
CA GLY A 642 14.33 -0.62 -3.14
C GLY A 642 15.61 -1.41 -3.40
N PHE A 643 15.59 -2.23 -4.45
CA PHE A 643 16.72 -3.09 -4.84
C PHE A 643 16.88 -3.20 -6.36
N ASN A 644 16.39 -2.21 -7.13
CA ASN A 644 16.50 -2.21 -8.59
C ASN A 644 17.86 -1.73 -9.10
N GLY A 645 18.70 -1.15 -8.22
CA GLY A 645 20.00 -0.61 -8.60
C GLY A 645 19.89 0.79 -9.23
N ARG A 646 20.87 1.11 -10.10
CA ARG A 646 20.98 2.42 -10.76
C ARG A 646 19.91 2.59 -11.85
N TYR A 647 19.29 3.78 -11.87
CA TYR A 647 18.33 4.19 -12.88
C TYR A 647 18.80 5.47 -13.58
N VAL A 648 19.04 5.40 -14.90
CA VAL A 648 19.45 6.54 -15.74
C VAL A 648 18.24 7.02 -16.54
N TYR A 649 18.06 8.34 -16.62
CA TYR A 649 16.93 8.93 -17.33
C TYR A 649 17.30 10.20 -18.08
N THR A 650 16.54 10.49 -19.14
CA THR A 650 16.51 11.79 -19.81
C THR A 650 15.14 12.40 -19.65
N ARG A 651 15.08 13.69 -19.36
CA ARG A 651 13.84 14.47 -19.23
C ARG A 651 13.87 15.66 -20.18
N VAL A 652 12.79 15.83 -20.92
CA VAL A 652 12.59 16.99 -21.81
C VAL A 652 11.32 17.72 -21.37
N GLU A 653 11.45 18.99 -21.05
CA GLU A 653 10.34 19.87 -20.69
C GLU A 653 10.22 20.96 -21.75
N VAL A 654 9.02 21.19 -22.24
CA VAL A 654 8.75 22.21 -23.26
C VAL A 654 7.66 23.15 -22.76
N GLY A 655 8.00 24.41 -22.58
CA GLY A 655 7.04 25.48 -22.29
C GLY A 655 6.42 26.02 -23.59
N LEU A 656 5.16 25.63 -23.84
CA LEU A 656 4.40 26.18 -24.97
C LEU A 656 3.90 27.59 -24.59
N ARG A 657 4.62 28.65 -25.02
CA ARG A 657 4.11 30.00 -24.88
C ARG A 657 3.04 30.24 -25.96
N ARG A 658 1.88 30.77 -25.56
CA ARG A 658 0.95 31.43 -26.46
C ARG A 658 1.42 32.83 -26.78
#